data_612c68a90d90229fd216e6fbaeaf2d33
#
_entry.id   612c68a90d90229fd216e6fbaeaf2d33
#
_cell.length_a   1.000
_cell.length_b   1.000
_cell.length_c   1.000
_cell.angle_alpha   90.00
_cell.angle_beta   90.00
_cell.angle_gamma   90.00
#
_symmetry.space_group_name_H-M   'P 1'
#
loop_
_entity.id
_entity.type
_entity.pdbx_description
1 polymer ?
#
loop_
_entity_poly.entity_id
_entity_poly.type
_entity_poly.pdbx_seq_one_letter_code
_entity_poly.pdbx_strand_id
1 'polypeptide(L)'
;MERIYESKERFTELYRQHVRALSGKEFEDTSDIDRFTALANMIAGDARGISALTDERNREEGKKRVYYFSIEFLIGRLLDNYLLNLGIRDLVAEAIADMGGDLDEIERQEPDPALGNGGLGRLAACFLDSMAHEGIAGYGNGMRYRYGLFKQEIVNGRQVEVADEWLSKGYPWEVKRPDKAVRIGFGGHVVSRQEGDRSFYSVEGTDDVLAVPYDIPIVGYGGETVNKLRCWSAEPIDDHFDLDAFNAGDYTGADRDRANAEAISAILYPNDAGEHGRLLRLKQEYLFVAAGIRTLLDTFEREHGKAWSELPRFVAIHTNDTHPAMCGPELMRILMDEEGLTWDDAWEIVTNTVSYTNHTILPEALEKWPISTFSTLLPRVYQIIDEINRRWREGFDMSRPESAERLRATAILWDGEVRMANLSVICSHSVNGVAKIHSDILKASTLKDFAALKPEMFNNKTNGISHRRFFAEANPTYAKLVTEAIGDSWLDDARELEKLTAFEGDASFLQRVGESKRANKLRLAEYVKRECGLTIDPDTVFDVQVKRFHAYKRQLLNIMKVMDLYNRHLNDPNFKIQPTTFIFSGKAASSYTFAKEVIRLINGVADVINNDPRVNDIMKVCFIPNFRVSNAQLIYPAAEISEQISTAGKEASGTSNMKLMMNGALTLGTMDGANIEIVDLAGRENEAIFGLTTPEVDALRASGQYFAWDIVNSDRPRLGRIIDQLVDGTFAGLSGNFESIHHELMFNNDYDLVLKDFHSYVDAWETLTSTYPDARDWNRRALHNTAMSGWFSSDRTIREYRDEIWHA
;
A
#
# COMPACT_ATOMS: atom_id res chain seq x y z
N MET A 1 -14.46 27.95 16.32
CA MET A 1 -13.33 27.67 17.24
C MET A 1 -12.26 28.70 16.92
N GLU A 2 -11.78 29.49 17.88
CA GLU A 2 -10.59 30.31 17.65
C GLU A 2 -9.47 29.36 17.20
N ARG A 3 -8.84 29.64 16.05
CA ARG A 3 -7.70 28.85 15.59
C ARG A 3 -6.61 28.98 16.67
N ILE A 4 -6.27 27.88 17.32
CA ILE A 4 -5.32 27.82 18.46
C ILE A 4 -3.95 28.38 18.06
N TYR A 5 -3.69 28.53 16.76
CA TYR A 5 -2.42 28.96 16.14
C TYR A 5 -2.58 30.29 15.37
N GLU A 6 -3.26 31.27 15.98
CA GLU A 6 -3.48 32.60 15.36
C GLU A 6 -2.19 33.41 15.22
N SER A 7 -1.18 33.12 16.05
CA SER A 7 0.14 33.74 15.98
C SER A 7 1.26 32.81 16.45
N LYS A 8 2.48 33.14 16.00
CA LYS A 8 3.70 32.45 16.42
C LYS A 8 3.92 32.53 17.93
N GLU A 9 3.61 33.68 18.54
CA GLU A 9 3.76 33.89 19.99
C GLU A 9 2.81 32.98 20.77
N ARG A 10 1.54 32.86 20.31
CA ARG A 10 0.55 31.99 20.98
C ARG A 10 0.93 30.53 20.85
N PHE A 11 1.36 30.10 19.66
CA PHE A 11 1.88 28.76 19.46
C PHE A 11 3.06 28.46 20.39
N THR A 12 4.06 29.37 20.43
CA THR A 12 5.26 29.22 21.26
C THR A 12 4.91 29.05 22.74
N GLU A 13 3.98 29.86 23.24
CA GLU A 13 3.52 29.78 24.63
C GLU A 13 2.88 28.42 24.94
N LEU A 14 1.94 27.97 24.09
CA LEU A 14 1.24 26.69 24.25
C LEU A 14 2.21 25.51 24.13
N TYR A 15 3.10 25.54 23.17
CA TYR A 15 4.05 24.46 22.97
C TYR A 15 5.03 24.33 24.16
N ARG A 16 5.57 25.43 24.67
CA ARG A 16 6.38 25.44 25.92
C ARG A 16 5.60 24.85 27.11
N GLN A 17 4.31 25.18 27.23
CA GLN A 17 3.46 24.63 28.29
C GLN A 17 3.31 23.11 28.14
N HIS A 18 3.08 22.60 26.91
CA HIS A 18 2.98 21.16 26.65
C HIS A 18 4.29 20.42 26.90
N VAL A 19 5.43 20.98 26.46
CA VAL A 19 6.75 20.42 26.75
C VAL A 19 6.99 20.32 28.26
N ARG A 20 6.70 21.38 29.00
CA ARG A 20 6.85 21.40 30.47
C ARG A 20 5.89 20.42 31.16
N ALA A 21 4.65 20.34 30.69
CA ALA A 21 3.65 19.41 31.25
C ALA A 21 4.05 17.93 31.04
N LEU A 22 4.68 17.63 29.92
CA LEU A 22 5.12 16.27 29.59
C LEU A 22 6.41 15.87 30.30
N SER A 23 7.44 16.74 30.23
CA SER A 23 8.81 16.41 30.63
C SER A 23 9.22 16.95 32.01
N GLY A 24 8.48 17.92 32.52
CA GLY A 24 8.86 18.68 33.71
C GLY A 24 10.05 19.65 33.51
N LYS A 25 10.46 19.88 32.26
CA LYS A 25 11.63 20.69 31.87
C LYS A 25 11.25 21.84 30.94
N GLU A 26 12.15 22.81 30.81
CA GLU A 26 12.02 23.84 29.77
C GLU A 26 12.41 23.25 28.41
N PHE A 27 11.97 23.91 27.32
CA PHE A 27 12.21 23.45 25.96
C PHE A 27 13.69 23.20 25.65
N GLU A 28 14.55 24.11 26.08
CA GLU A 28 15.99 24.07 25.87
C GLU A 28 16.69 22.86 26.52
N ASP A 29 16.10 22.32 27.58
CA ASP A 29 16.65 21.21 28.39
C ASP A 29 16.02 19.84 28.01
N THR A 30 15.15 19.80 27.00
CA THR A 30 14.46 18.58 26.59
C THR A 30 15.11 17.91 25.36
N SER A 31 14.85 16.62 25.22
CA SER A 31 15.25 15.85 24.03
C SER A 31 14.28 16.06 22.87
N ASP A 32 14.74 15.78 21.63
CA ASP A 32 13.86 15.91 20.44
C ASP A 32 12.68 14.93 20.49
N ILE A 33 12.80 13.77 21.15
CA ILE A 33 11.65 12.88 21.36
C ILE A 33 10.60 13.47 22.31
N ASP A 34 11.01 14.19 23.36
CA ASP A 34 10.07 14.89 24.24
C ASP A 34 9.38 16.03 23.50
N ARG A 35 10.15 16.79 22.69
CA ARG A 35 9.66 17.87 21.83
C ARG A 35 8.65 17.33 20.82
N PHE A 36 8.98 16.23 20.12
CA PHE A 36 8.07 15.55 19.20
C PHE A 36 6.79 15.12 19.91
N THR A 37 6.90 14.43 21.04
CA THR A 37 5.74 13.90 21.75
C THR A 37 4.81 15.02 22.23
N ALA A 38 5.38 16.11 22.71
CA ALA A 38 4.59 17.29 23.14
C ALA A 38 3.87 17.96 21.95
N LEU A 39 4.58 18.15 20.83
CA LEU A 39 4.01 18.75 19.62
C LEU A 39 2.91 17.86 19.03
N ALA A 40 3.20 16.56 18.86
CA ALA A 40 2.24 15.61 18.32
C ALA A 40 0.98 15.48 19.19
N ASN A 41 1.11 15.45 20.52
CA ASN A 41 -0.03 15.46 21.44
C ASN A 41 -0.90 16.72 21.29
N MET A 42 -0.27 17.87 21.11
CA MET A 42 -0.95 19.15 20.93
C MET A 42 -1.77 19.15 19.62
N ILE A 43 -1.13 18.82 18.49
CA ILE A 43 -1.77 18.75 17.18
C ILE A 43 -2.86 17.67 17.16
N ALA A 44 -2.59 16.48 17.72
CA ALA A 44 -3.57 15.41 17.80
C ALA A 44 -4.79 15.79 18.67
N GLY A 45 -4.58 16.58 19.72
CA GLY A 45 -5.64 17.13 20.56
C GLY A 45 -6.61 17.99 19.74
N ASP A 46 -6.05 18.91 18.96
CA ASP A 46 -6.83 19.82 18.11
C ASP A 46 -7.54 19.08 16.99
N ALA A 47 -6.82 18.15 16.30
CA ALA A 47 -7.41 17.31 15.28
C ALA A 47 -8.62 16.50 15.79
N ARG A 48 -8.55 15.97 17.01
CA ARG A 48 -9.70 15.31 17.67
C ARG A 48 -10.86 16.26 17.95
N GLY A 49 -10.56 17.48 18.36
CA GLY A 49 -11.58 18.52 18.54
C GLY A 49 -12.33 18.83 17.22
N ILE A 50 -11.58 19.02 16.13
CA ILE A 50 -12.16 19.24 14.79
C ILE A 50 -12.92 18.00 14.32
N SER A 51 -12.41 16.79 14.59
CA SER A 51 -13.08 15.54 14.24
C SER A 51 -14.46 15.39 14.90
N ALA A 52 -14.60 15.85 16.16
CA ALA A 52 -15.88 15.83 16.86
C ALA A 52 -16.89 16.78 16.18
N LEU A 53 -16.45 17.97 15.78
CA LEU A 53 -17.29 18.92 15.02
C LEU A 53 -17.62 18.42 13.61
N THR A 54 -16.68 17.72 12.97
CA THR A 54 -16.91 17.08 11.68
C THR A 54 -18.01 16.01 11.79
N ASP A 55 -17.96 15.17 12.83
CA ASP A 55 -18.99 14.14 13.07
C ASP A 55 -20.37 14.78 13.34
N GLU A 56 -20.42 15.88 14.11
CA GLU A 56 -21.65 16.60 14.38
C GLU A 56 -22.25 17.20 13.09
N ARG A 57 -21.44 17.90 12.30
CA ARG A 57 -21.85 18.46 11.00
C ARG A 57 -22.34 17.37 10.05
N ASN A 58 -21.61 16.26 9.91
CA ASN A 58 -21.99 15.14 9.05
C ASN A 58 -23.37 14.56 9.46
N ARG A 59 -23.64 14.47 10.77
CA ARG A 59 -24.93 14.04 11.30
C ARG A 59 -26.04 15.03 10.99
N GLU A 60 -25.82 16.33 11.21
CA GLU A 60 -26.80 17.39 10.97
C GLU A 60 -27.17 17.53 9.49
N GLU A 61 -26.18 17.38 8.60
CA GLU A 61 -26.37 17.42 7.15
C GLU A 61 -26.90 16.09 6.58
N GLY A 62 -26.98 15.03 7.40
CA GLY A 62 -27.42 13.70 6.96
C GLY A 62 -26.50 13.10 5.89
N LYS A 63 -25.19 13.35 5.97
CA LYS A 63 -24.22 12.86 5.00
C LYS A 63 -24.15 11.33 5.03
N LYS A 64 -24.04 10.74 3.83
CA LYS A 64 -23.74 9.33 3.68
C LYS A 64 -22.32 9.04 4.17
N ARG A 65 -22.18 8.03 5.05
CA ARG A 65 -20.91 7.60 5.61
C ARG A 65 -20.29 6.51 4.75
N VAL A 66 -19.01 6.68 4.41
CA VAL A 66 -18.22 5.70 3.67
C VAL A 66 -17.30 4.98 4.64
N TYR A 67 -17.48 3.67 4.79
CA TYR A 67 -16.61 2.80 5.57
C TYR A 67 -15.69 2.03 4.64
N TYR A 68 -14.41 2.39 4.66
CA TYR A 68 -13.39 1.80 3.82
C TYR A 68 -12.63 0.71 4.60
N PHE A 69 -12.92 -0.56 4.28
CA PHE A 69 -12.34 -1.72 4.94
C PHE A 69 -11.06 -2.16 4.25
N SER A 70 -9.96 -2.18 4.96
CA SER A 70 -8.67 -2.67 4.47
C SER A 70 -7.86 -3.35 5.55
N ILE A 71 -7.20 -4.45 5.21
CA ILE A 71 -6.28 -5.14 6.14
C ILE A 71 -5.01 -4.33 6.40
N GLU A 72 -4.69 -3.37 5.53
CA GLU A 72 -3.52 -2.51 5.59
C GLU A 72 -3.90 -1.03 5.50
N PHE A 73 -3.24 -0.19 6.31
CA PHE A 73 -3.23 1.26 6.17
C PHE A 73 -1.80 1.77 6.38
N LEU A 74 -1.05 1.97 5.30
CA LEU A 74 0.33 2.44 5.34
C LEU A 74 0.35 3.97 5.42
N ILE A 75 -0.01 4.51 6.59
CA ILE A 75 -0.23 5.95 6.79
C ILE A 75 1.07 6.77 6.80
N GLY A 76 2.21 6.20 7.19
CA GLY A 76 3.47 6.92 7.35
C GLY A 76 3.46 7.87 8.54
N ARG A 77 4.45 8.75 8.63
CA ARG A 77 4.51 9.82 9.62
C ARG A 77 3.40 10.83 9.38
N LEU A 78 2.84 11.39 10.44
CA LEU A 78 1.68 12.27 10.37
C LEU A 78 1.98 13.73 10.70
N LEU A 79 3.06 14.02 11.45
CA LEU A 79 3.33 15.36 11.94
C LEU A 79 3.43 16.38 10.81
N ASP A 80 4.38 16.21 9.89
CA ASP A 80 4.60 17.16 8.77
C ASP A 80 3.35 17.27 7.88
N ASN A 81 2.71 16.12 7.61
CA ASN A 81 1.47 16.08 6.83
C ASN A 81 0.33 16.88 7.49
N TYR A 82 0.17 16.78 8.80
CA TYR A 82 -0.86 17.52 9.51
C TYR A 82 -0.53 19.01 9.64
N LEU A 83 0.74 19.36 9.80
CA LEU A 83 1.18 20.76 9.77
C LEU A 83 0.91 21.40 8.40
N LEU A 84 1.16 20.67 7.32
CA LEU A 84 0.83 21.10 5.95
C LEU A 84 -0.69 21.23 5.77
N ASN A 85 -1.46 20.20 6.12
CA ASN A 85 -2.91 20.18 5.91
C ASN A 85 -3.65 21.23 6.76
N LEU A 86 -3.12 21.56 7.93
CA LEU A 86 -3.63 22.64 8.79
C LEU A 86 -3.18 24.05 8.37
N GLY A 87 -2.22 24.13 7.42
CA GLY A 87 -1.66 25.40 6.93
C GLY A 87 -0.79 26.13 7.95
N ILE A 88 -0.16 25.41 8.89
CA ILE A 88 0.63 25.98 10.01
C ILE A 88 2.10 25.59 9.99
N ARG A 89 2.57 24.85 8.96
CA ARG A 89 3.93 24.31 8.92
C ARG A 89 5.00 25.38 9.06
N ASP A 90 4.92 26.47 8.32
CA ASP A 90 5.90 27.55 8.35
C ASP A 90 5.90 28.27 9.70
N LEU A 91 4.72 28.54 10.27
CA LEU A 91 4.58 29.14 11.61
C LEU A 91 5.26 28.28 12.68
N VAL A 92 5.03 26.97 12.63
CA VAL A 92 5.61 26.02 13.59
C VAL A 92 7.13 25.92 13.42
N ALA A 93 7.62 25.86 12.17
CA ALA A 93 9.04 25.80 11.88
C ALA A 93 9.77 27.05 12.38
N GLU A 94 9.23 28.26 12.13
CA GLU A 94 9.78 29.52 12.62
C GLU A 94 9.77 29.58 14.16
N ALA A 95 8.67 29.20 14.79
CA ALA A 95 8.56 29.22 16.26
C ALA A 95 9.58 28.27 16.93
N ILE A 96 9.78 27.07 16.38
CA ILE A 96 10.76 26.10 16.88
C ILE A 96 12.19 26.63 16.68
N ALA A 97 12.48 27.25 15.52
CA ALA A 97 13.78 27.86 15.24
C ALA A 97 14.10 29.02 16.22
N ASP A 98 13.11 29.87 16.52
CA ASP A 98 13.25 30.96 17.49
C ASP A 98 13.53 30.44 18.91
N MET A 99 13.10 29.21 19.23
CA MET A 99 13.41 28.53 20.51
C MET A 99 14.75 27.78 20.48
N GLY A 100 15.49 27.81 19.36
CA GLY A 100 16.75 27.10 19.17
C GLY A 100 16.60 25.61 18.86
N GLY A 101 15.44 25.17 18.39
CA GLY A 101 15.18 23.81 17.90
C GLY A 101 15.24 23.71 16.38
N ASP A 102 15.07 22.48 15.88
CA ASP A 102 14.98 22.16 14.46
C ASP A 102 13.77 21.24 14.24
N LEU A 103 12.80 21.69 13.43
CA LEU A 103 11.58 20.94 13.16
C LEU A 103 11.90 19.60 12.48
N ASP A 104 12.85 19.58 11.53
CA ASP A 104 13.22 18.35 10.81
C ASP A 104 13.80 17.29 11.76
N GLU A 105 14.59 17.70 12.76
CA GLU A 105 15.13 16.79 13.79
C GLU A 105 14.03 16.26 14.72
N ILE A 106 13.04 17.09 15.03
CA ILE A 106 11.87 16.71 15.83
C ILE A 106 11.00 15.71 15.06
N GLU A 107 10.72 15.97 13.80
CA GLU A 107 9.93 15.08 12.92
C GLU A 107 10.61 13.71 12.71
N ARG A 108 11.94 13.66 12.71
CA ARG A 108 12.68 12.38 12.61
C ARG A 108 12.45 11.45 13.80
N GLN A 109 11.96 11.96 14.92
CA GLN A 109 11.64 11.14 16.10
C GLN A 109 10.34 10.35 15.92
N GLU A 110 9.47 10.74 14.98
CA GLU A 110 8.22 10.04 14.71
C GLU A 110 8.50 8.66 14.09
N PRO A 111 7.95 7.57 14.66
CA PRO A 111 8.02 6.27 14.04
C PRO A 111 7.11 6.22 12.81
N ASP A 112 7.52 5.48 11.76
CA ASP A 112 6.58 5.04 10.74
C ASP A 112 5.71 3.91 11.32
N PRO A 113 4.40 4.04 11.43
CA PRO A 113 3.57 2.93 11.91
C PRO A 113 3.54 1.83 10.85
N ALA A 114 3.94 0.63 11.26
CA ALA A 114 4.11 -0.51 10.37
C ALA A 114 2.76 -1.23 10.05
N LEU A 115 1.70 -0.45 9.80
CA LEU A 115 0.32 -0.91 9.59
C LEU A 115 0.03 -1.29 8.12
N GLY A 116 1.04 -1.40 7.30
CA GLY A 116 0.91 -1.78 5.90
C GLY A 116 2.23 -2.22 5.29
N ASN A 117 2.15 -2.83 4.10
CA ASN A 117 3.30 -3.37 3.38
C ASN A 117 3.68 -2.53 2.15
N GLY A 118 2.69 -2.21 1.30
CA GLY A 118 2.99 -1.63 -0.01
C GLY A 118 1.82 -0.87 -0.63
N GLY A 119 1.60 -1.11 -1.94
CA GLY A 119 0.64 -0.36 -2.74
C GLY A 119 -0.78 -0.36 -2.21
N LEU A 120 -1.29 -1.52 -1.77
CA LEU A 120 -2.65 -1.66 -1.22
C LEU A 120 -2.86 -0.77 0.01
N GLY A 121 -1.98 -0.89 1.00
CA GLY A 121 -2.09 -0.13 2.26
C GLY A 121 -1.81 1.36 2.06
N ARG A 122 -0.88 1.72 1.15
CA ARG A 122 -0.64 3.14 0.87
C ARG A 122 -1.78 3.78 0.08
N LEU A 123 -2.41 3.03 -0.83
CA LEU A 123 -3.61 3.50 -1.53
C LEU A 123 -4.74 3.81 -0.53
N ALA A 124 -5.01 2.88 0.40
CA ALA A 124 -6.00 3.09 1.46
C ALA A 124 -5.71 4.37 2.27
N ALA A 125 -4.45 4.62 2.62
CA ALA A 125 -4.04 5.82 3.33
C ALA A 125 -4.22 7.11 2.48
N CYS A 126 -3.86 7.08 1.19
CA CYS A 126 -4.11 8.20 0.27
C CYS A 126 -5.61 8.49 0.10
N PHE A 127 -6.43 7.45 0.06
CA PHE A 127 -7.88 7.60 -0.05
C PHE A 127 -8.51 8.24 1.19
N LEU A 128 -8.00 7.92 2.39
CA LEU A 128 -8.44 8.60 3.62
C LEU A 128 -8.10 10.10 3.60
N ASP A 129 -6.88 10.46 3.17
CA ASP A 129 -6.47 11.87 2.98
C ASP A 129 -7.42 12.58 2.01
N SER A 130 -7.67 11.98 0.84
CA SER A 130 -8.54 12.55 -0.18
C SER A 130 -10.01 12.61 0.24
N MET A 131 -10.54 11.59 0.95
CA MET A 131 -11.91 11.67 1.48
C MET A 131 -12.06 12.81 2.47
N ALA A 132 -11.07 13.05 3.32
CA ALA A 132 -11.10 14.16 4.26
C ALA A 132 -11.01 15.52 3.53
N HIS A 133 -10.15 15.65 2.53
CA HIS A 133 -10.05 16.86 1.70
C HIS A 133 -11.35 17.15 0.94
N GLU A 134 -11.96 16.14 0.31
CA GLU A 134 -13.21 16.26 -0.44
C GLU A 134 -14.46 16.41 0.45
N GLY A 135 -14.31 16.51 1.77
CA GLY A 135 -15.40 16.67 2.72
C GLY A 135 -16.35 15.46 2.81
N ILE A 136 -15.90 14.28 2.39
CA ILE A 136 -16.66 13.02 2.50
C ILE A 136 -16.57 12.52 3.94
N ALA A 137 -17.68 12.04 4.50
CA ALA A 137 -17.72 11.41 5.81
C ALA A 137 -17.07 10.00 5.74
N GLY A 138 -15.73 9.96 5.68
CA GLY A 138 -14.92 8.77 5.44
C GLY A 138 -14.37 8.15 6.73
N TYR A 139 -14.48 6.83 6.86
CA TYR A 139 -14.01 6.07 8.01
C TYR A 139 -13.18 4.89 7.54
N GLY A 140 -11.86 4.91 7.82
CA GLY A 140 -11.01 3.74 7.63
C GLY A 140 -11.27 2.70 8.70
N ASN A 141 -11.24 1.42 8.33
CA ASN A 141 -11.47 0.31 9.22
C ASN A 141 -10.47 -0.83 8.93
N GLY A 142 -9.54 -1.08 9.85
CA GLY A 142 -8.46 -2.04 9.67
C GLY A 142 -7.90 -2.58 10.98
N MET A 143 -6.70 -3.17 10.94
CA MET A 143 -6.04 -3.81 12.07
C MET A 143 -4.95 -2.91 12.67
N ARG A 144 -4.82 -2.95 14.01
CA ARG A 144 -3.69 -2.37 14.74
C ARG A 144 -2.69 -3.45 15.09
N TYR A 145 -1.70 -3.61 14.22
CA TYR A 145 -0.64 -4.60 14.45
C TYR A 145 0.38 -4.10 15.46
N ARG A 146 0.61 -4.87 16.53
CA ARG A 146 1.56 -4.50 17.59
C ARG A 146 3.00 -4.35 17.06
N TYR A 147 3.42 -5.27 16.19
CA TYR A 147 4.75 -5.31 15.57
C TYR A 147 4.70 -5.04 14.07
N GLY A 148 3.52 -4.74 13.54
CA GLY A 148 3.31 -4.38 12.15
C GLY A 148 3.77 -5.41 11.13
N LEU A 149 4.12 -4.93 9.92
CA LEU A 149 5.00 -5.67 9.03
C LEU A 149 6.42 -5.59 9.60
N PHE A 150 7.14 -6.70 9.55
CA PHE A 150 8.52 -6.78 10.05
C PHE A 150 9.42 -5.62 9.58
N LYS A 151 10.36 -5.21 10.44
CA LYS A 151 11.50 -4.39 10.05
C LYS A 151 12.51 -5.26 9.30
N GLN A 152 12.97 -4.78 8.14
CA GLN A 152 13.99 -5.47 7.36
C GLN A 152 15.39 -5.01 7.75
N GLU A 153 16.25 -5.95 8.09
CA GLU A 153 17.67 -5.74 8.24
C GLU A 153 18.43 -6.54 7.16
N ILE A 154 19.58 -6.04 6.76
CA ILE A 154 20.46 -6.75 5.82
C ILE A 154 21.69 -7.25 6.57
N VAL A 155 21.79 -8.57 6.69
CA VAL A 155 22.91 -9.22 7.38
C VAL A 155 23.62 -10.16 6.39
N ASN A 156 24.90 -9.94 6.15
CA ASN A 156 25.67 -10.67 5.14
C ASN A 156 24.99 -10.72 3.76
N GLY A 157 24.41 -9.58 3.33
CA GLY A 157 23.70 -9.43 2.08
C GLY A 157 22.27 -10.02 2.05
N ARG A 158 21.81 -10.65 3.13
CA ARG A 158 20.50 -11.33 3.21
C ARG A 158 19.48 -10.49 3.98
N GLN A 159 18.23 -10.53 3.54
CA GLN A 159 17.14 -10.01 4.34
C GLN A 159 16.94 -10.85 5.61
N VAL A 160 16.90 -10.15 6.74
CA VAL A 160 16.51 -10.68 8.04
C VAL A 160 15.29 -9.90 8.53
N GLU A 161 14.26 -10.62 8.93
CA GLU A 161 13.03 -10.06 9.46
C GLU A 161 13.13 -9.97 10.99
N VAL A 162 12.90 -8.78 11.53
CA VAL A 162 12.79 -8.53 12.98
C VAL A 162 11.48 -7.81 13.28
N ALA A 163 11.00 -7.91 14.52
CA ALA A 163 9.80 -7.20 14.92
C ALA A 163 9.98 -5.68 14.74
N ASP A 164 8.96 -4.99 14.24
CA ASP A 164 8.97 -3.52 14.17
C ASP A 164 8.35 -2.95 15.46
N GLU A 165 9.18 -2.47 16.35
CA GLU A 165 8.82 -1.92 17.66
C GLU A 165 8.31 -0.46 17.55
N TRP A 166 7.47 -0.16 16.56
CA TRP A 166 6.99 1.19 16.29
C TRP A 166 6.22 1.83 17.45
N LEU A 167 5.69 1.03 18.37
CA LEU A 167 4.98 1.47 19.58
C LEU A 167 5.88 1.64 20.81
N SER A 168 7.19 1.33 20.72
CA SER A 168 8.09 1.32 21.89
C SER A 168 8.21 2.67 22.62
N LYS A 169 7.98 3.77 21.90
CA LYS A 169 8.00 5.14 22.46
C LYS A 169 6.59 5.74 22.64
N GLY A 170 5.55 4.92 22.50
CA GLY A 170 4.16 5.39 22.39
C GLY A 170 3.83 5.92 21.01
N TYR A 171 2.54 6.17 20.78
CA TYR A 171 2.05 6.73 19.50
C TYR A 171 1.00 7.80 19.78
N PRO A 172 1.37 9.10 19.78
CA PRO A 172 0.51 10.19 20.26
C PRO A 172 -0.78 10.40 19.46
N TRP A 173 -0.82 9.89 18.21
CA TRP A 173 -1.94 10.11 17.30
C TRP A 173 -3.16 9.26 17.61
N GLU A 174 -2.99 8.06 18.21
CA GLU A 174 -4.09 7.15 18.47
C GLU A 174 -4.75 7.37 19.84
N VAL A 175 -6.05 7.04 19.91
CA VAL A 175 -6.80 7.01 21.17
C VAL A 175 -7.48 5.65 21.30
N LYS A 176 -7.15 4.91 22.35
CA LYS A 176 -7.82 3.67 22.73
C LYS A 176 -9.27 3.97 23.14
N ARG A 177 -10.23 3.21 22.59
CA ARG A 177 -11.67 3.35 22.84
C ARG A 177 -12.28 2.07 23.42
N PRO A 178 -12.02 1.75 24.71
CA PRO A 178 -12.58 0.56 25.34
C PRO A 178 -14.12 0.58 25.39
N ASP A 179 -14.71 1.79 25.38
CA ASP A 179 -16.15 2.01 25.32
C ASP A 179 -16.81 1.54 24.02
N LYS A 180 -16.00 1.23 22.99
CA LYS A 180 -16.42 0.75 21.67
C LYS A 180 -15.88 -0.65 21.36
N ALA A 181 -15.39 -1.37 22.39
CA ALA A 181 -14.90 -2.72 22.22
C ALA A 181 -16.05 -3.68 21.81
N VAL A 182 -15.74 -4.59 20.91
CA VAL A 182 -16.69 -5.58 20.37
C VAL A 182 -16.18 -6.98 20.71
N ARG A 183 -17.06 -7.82 21.25
CA ARG A 183 -16.77 -9.24 21.49
C ARG A 183 -16.86 -10.00 20.17
N ILE A 184 -15.83 -10.76 19.84
CA ILE A 184 -15.73 -11.57 18.64
C ILE A 184 -15.46 -13.01 19.05
N GLY A 185 -16.33 -13.94 18.62
CA GLY A 185 -16.21 -15.37 18.90
C GLY A 185 -15.68 -16.14 17.70
N PHE A 186 -14.80 -17.09 17.95
CA PHE A 186 -14.26 -18.03 16.97
C PHE A 186 -14.63 -19.46 17.34
N GLY A 187 -14.87 -20.31 16.34
CA GLY A 187 -15.24 -21.70 16.55
C GLY A 187 -16.67 -21.88 17.10
N GLY A 188 -16.85 -22.88 17.99
CA GLY A 188 -18.13 -23.19 18.55
C GLY A 188 -19.07 -23.98 17.62
N HIS A 189 -20.33 -23.95 17.92
CA HIS A 189 -21.37 -24.61 17.12
C HIS A 189 -22.64 -23.77 17.05
N VAL A 190 -23.33 -23.88 15.91
CA VAL A 190 -24.55 -23.10 15.65
C VAL A 190 -25.73 -23.73 16.39
N VAL A 191 -26.44 -22.90 17.13
CA VAL A 191 -27.70 -23.28 17.82
C VAL A 191 -28.85 -22.50 17.20
N SER A 192 -29.98 -23.15 16.93
CA SER A 192 -31.17 -22.50 16.42
C SER A 192 -32.25 -22.41 17.48
N ARG A 193 -32.92 -21.29 17.59
CA ARG A 193 -34.08 -21.06 18.43
C ARG A 193 -35.28 -20.66 17.56
N GLN A 194 -36.39 -21.34 17.76
CA GLN A 194 -37.62 -21.00 17.04
C GLN A 194 -38.46 -20.01 17.85
N GLU A 195 -38.84 -18.88 17.20
CA GLU A 195 -39.81 -17.93 17.78
C GLU A 195 -40.96 -17.69 16.79
N GLY A 196 -42.09 -18.32 17.01
CA GLY A 196 -43.19 -18.33 16.04
C GLY A 196 -42.77 -19.05 14.76
N ASP A 197 -42.94 -18.37 13.64
CA ASP A 197 -42.55 -18.86 12.29
C ASP A 197 -41.10 -18.52 11.92
N ARG A 198 -40.31 -17.89 12.83
CA ARG A 198 -38.93 -17.44 12.56
C ARG A 198 -37.92 -18.27 13.31
N SER A 199 -36.80 -18.55 12.63
CA SER A 199 -35.64 -19.20 13.24
C SER A 199 -34.54 -18.14 13.45
N PHE A 200 -34.07 -18.06 14.69
CA PHE A 200 -32.90 -17.26 15.09
C PHE A 200 -31.74 -18.20 15.34
N TYR A 201 -30.53 -17.72 14.98
CA TYR A 201 -29.32 -18.53 15.14
C TYR A 201 -28.34 -17.82 16.05
N SER A 202 -27.64 -18.58 16.88
CA SER A 202 -26.52 -18.13 17.70
C SER A 202 -25.37 -19.13 17.61
N VAL A 203 -24.19 -18.74 18.01
CA VAL A 203 -23.04 -19.64 18.11
C VAL A 203 -22.66 -19.78 19.57
N GLU A 204 -22.60 -21.03 20.06
CA GLU A 204 -22.24 -21.35 21.43
C GLU A 204 -20.91 -22.09 21.51
N GLY A 205 -20.19 -21.92 22.63
CA GLY A 205 -18.89 -22.57 22.87
C GLY A 205 -17.76 -21.97 22.06
N THR A 206 -17.82 -20.67 21.78
CA THR A 206 -16.81 -19.91 21.07
C THR A 206 -15.58 -19.59 21.93
N ASP A 207 -14.43 -19.50 21.29
CA ASP A 207 -13.23 -18.89 21.82
C ASP A 207 -13.30 -17.38 21.53
N ASP A 208 -13.53 -16.58 22.58
CA ASP A 208 -13.87 -15.18 22.44
C ASP A 208 -12.71 -14.25 22.74
N VAL A 209 -12.63 -13.17 21.96
CA VAL A 209 -11.71 -12.05 22.19
C VAL A 209 -12.47 -10.72 22.16
N LEU A 210 -11.87 -9.68 22.72
CA LEU A 210 -12.31 -8.30 22.53
C LEU A 210 -11.56 -7.69 21.34
N ALA A 211 -12.28 -7.21 20.35
CA ALA A 211 -11.75 -6.27 19.37
C ALA A 211 -11.85 -4.87 19.97
N VAL A 212 -10.73 -4.28 20.35
CA VAL A 212 -10.65 -2.95 20.97
C VAL A 212 -10.15 -1.95 19.95
N PRO A 213 -10.92 -0.88 19.64
CA PRO A 213 -10.52 0.06 18.62
C PRO A 213 -9.59 1.15 19.16
N TYR A 214 -8.68 1.56 18.29
CA TYR A 214 -7.81 2.73 18.42
C TYR A 214 -8.12 3.67 17.27
N ASP A 215 -8.57 4.88 17.58
CA ASP A 215 -8.97 5.88 16.60
C ASP A 215 -7.83 6.88 16.36
N ILE A 216 -7.46 7.05 15.07
CA ILE A 216 -6.46 8.00 14.59
C ILE A 216 -7.21 9.07 13.77
N PRO A 217 -7.08 10.38 14.09
CA PRO A 217 -7.68 11.43 13.30
C PRO A 217 -6.99 11.53 11.94
N ILE A 218 -7.74 11.76 10.86
CA ILE A 218 -7.23 11.97 9.51
C ILE A 218 -7.59 13.39 9.08
N VAL A 219 -6.61 14.26 9.07
CA VAL A 219 -6.78 15.69 8.80
C VAL A 219 -6.80 15.92 7.29
N GLY A 220 -7.88 16.47 6.76
CA GLY A 220 -7.97 16.91 5.37
C GLY A 220 -7.24 18.24 5.13
N TYR A 221 -6.80 18.48 3.90
CA TYR A 221 -6.18 19.75 3.51
C TYR A 221 -7.16 20.91 3.70
N GLY A 222 -6.68 22.01 4.27
CA GLY A 222 -7.50 23.15 4.73
C GLY A 222 -7.99 22.99 6.17
N GLY A 223 -7.92 21.80 6.79
CA GLY A 223 -8.24 21.55 8.20
C GLY A 223 -9.73 21.63 8.55
N GLU A 224 -10.63 21.72 7.57
CA GLU A 224 -12.08 21.82 7.80
C GLU A 224 -12.75 20.50 8.15
N THR A 225 -12.22 19.40 7.61
CA THR A 225 -12.71 18.05 7.84
C THR A 225 -11.61 17.19 8.44
N VAL A 226 -11.94 16.51 9.54
CA VAL A 226 -11.07 15.52 10.16
C VAL A 226 -11.85 14.22 10.32
N ASN A 227 -11.54 13.27 9.48
CA ASN A 227 -12.10 11.91 9.48
C ASN A 227 -11.38 11.00 10.49
N LYS A 228 -11.68 9.69 10.48
CA LYS A 228 -11.09 8.72 11.40
C LYS A 228 -10.58 7.48 10.68
N LEU A 229 -9.42 7.03 11.09
CA LEU A 229 -8.98 5.66 10.87
C LEU A 229 -9.14 4.88 12.18
N ARG A 230 -9.98 3.85 12.17
CA ARG A 230 -10.18 2.93 13.28
C ARG A 230 -9.39 1.66 13.06
N CYS A 231 -8.44 1.39 13.96
CA CYS A 231 -7.62 0.19 13.92
C CYS A 231 -7.96 -0.72 15.12
N TRP A 232 -8.22 -1.99 14.85
CA TRP A 232 -8.67 -2.98 15.84
C TRP A 232 -7.47 -3.76 16.40
N SER A 233 -7.38 -3.83 17.73
CA SER A 233 -6.48 -4.70 18.48
C SER A 233 -7.29 -5.82 19.14
N ALA A 234 -6.78 -7.05 19.11
CA ALA A 234 -7.38 -8.15 19.84
C ALA A 234 -6.84 -8.16 21.27
N GLU A 235 -7.73 -8.20 22.23
CA GLU A 235 -7.44 -8.25 23.67
C GLU A 235 -8.22 -9.39 24.32
N PRO A 236 -7.80 -9.92 25.48
CA PRO A 236 -8.57 -10.96 26.18
C PRO A 236 -9.90 -10.39 26.70
N ILE A 237 -10.92 -11.27 26.79
CA ILE A 237 -12.24 -10.92 27.36
C ILE A 237 -12.09 -10.49 28.81
N ASP A 238 -11.40 -11.31 29.61
CA ASP A 238 -11.08 -11.03 31.00
C ASP A 238 -9.56 -10.87 31.11
N ASP A 239 -9.14 -9.73 31.64
CA ASP A 239 -7.74 -9.46 31.94
C ASP A 239 -7.32 -10.18 33.23
N HIS A 240 -7.55 -11.53 33.26
CA HIS A 240 -7.22 -12.37 34.39
C HIS A 240 -5.81 -12.88 34.28
N PHE A 241 -4.95 -12.32 35.12
CA PHE A 241 -3.60 -12.85 35.32
C PHE A 241 -3.66 -13.98 36.36
N ASP A 242 -3.27 -15.19 35.99
CA ASP A 242 -3.26 -16.35 36.90
C ASP A 242 -2.11 -16.24 37.88
N LEU A 243 -2.39 -15.61 39.02
CA LEU A 243 -1.40 -15.38 40.06
C LEU A 243 -0.91 -16.71 40.70
N ASP A 244 -1.74 -17.76 40.72
CA ASP A 244 -1.36 -19.06 41.27
C ASP A 244 -0.34 -19.76 40.35
N ALA A 245 -0.61 -19.76 39.05
CA ALA A 245 0.36 -20.23 38.03
C ALA A 245 1.70 -19.44 38.11
N PHE A 246 1.62 -18.12 38.22
CA PHE A 246 2.80 -17.27 38.39
C PHE A 246 3.61 -17.65 39.63
N ASN A 247 2.95 -17.79 40.79
CA ASN A 247 3.61 -18.15 42.04
C ASN A 247 4.17 -19.58 42.05
N ALA A 248 3.59 -20.48 41.21
CA ALA A 248 4.12 -21.81 40.97
C ALA A 248 5.32 -21.85 40.02
N GLY A 249 5.72 -20.68 39.41
CA GLY A 249 6.83 -20.57 38.48
C GLY A 249 6.44 -20.76 37.02
N ASP A 250 5.16 -20.92 36.68
CA ASP A 250 4.65 -20.95 35.28
C ASP A 250 4.29 -19.53 34.83
N TYR A 251 5.32 -18.74 34.55
CA TYR A 251 5.17 -17.34 34.14
C TYR A 251 4.47 -17.21 32.77
N THR A 252 4.65 -18.19 31.89
CA THR A 252 4.04 -18.22 30.56
C THR A 252 2.57 -18.63 30.64
N GLY A 253 2.25 -19.61 31.51
CA GLY A 253 0.87 -20.04 31.74
C GLY A 253 0.01 -18.96 32.38
N ALA A 254 0.64 -18.15 33.24
CA ALA A 254 -0.03 -17.07 33.97
C ALA A 254 -0.64 -15.99 33.06
N ASP A 255 -0.12 -15.81 31.85
CA ASP A 255 -0.56 -14.77 30.89
C ASP A 255 -0.98 -15.37 29.53
N ARG A 256 -1.32 -16.67 29.50
CA ARG A 256 -1.58 -17.43 28.28
C ARG A 256 -2.76 -16.89 27.48
N ASP A 257 -3.86 -16.55 28.14
CA ASP A 257 -5.07 -16.08 27.47
C ASP A 257 -4.86 -14.73 26.81
N ARG A 258 -4.11 -13.83 27.48
CA ARG A 258 -3.68 -12.58 26.89
C ARG A 258 -2.79 -12.83 25.67
N ALA A 259 -1.78 -13.67 25.75
CA ALA A 259 -0.86 -13.96 24.68
C ALA A 259 -1.59 -14.54 23.46
N ASN A 260 -2.57 -15.41 23.67
CA ASN A 260 -3.40 -16.00 22.60
C ASN A 260 -4.27 -14.95 21.90
N ALA A 261 -4.92 -14.08 22.66
CA ALA A 261 -5.76 -13.01 22.08
C ALA A 261 -4.91 -12.00 21.32
N GLU A 262 -3.85 -11.47 21.93
CA GLU A 262 -2.97 -10.47 21.33
C GLU A 262 -2.22 -10.99 20.09
N ALA A 263 -1.97 -12.30 19.98
CA ALA A 263 -1.37 -12.91 18.80
C ALA A 263 -2.16 -12.62 17.51
N ILE A 264 -3.48 -12.46 17.58
CA ILE A 264 -4.33 -12.18 16.42
C ILE A 264 -3.95 -10.83 15.79
N SER A 265 -3.63 -9.83 16.58
CA SER A 265 -3.22 -8.50 16.09
C SER A 265 -1.72 -8.21 16.27
N ALA A 266 -0.88 -9.24 16.36
CA ALA A 266 0.54 -9.04 16.58
C ALA A 266 1.28 -8.61 15.30
N ILE A 267 1.09 -9.32 14.19
CA ILE A 267 1.90 -9.20 12.97
C ILE A 267 1.00 -9.14 11.73
N LEU A 268 1.28 -8.19 10.84
CA LEU A 268 0.71 -8.14 9.50
C LEU A 268 1.38 -9.22 8.63
N TYR A 269 0.58 -10.02 7.96
CA TYR A 269 1.00 -11.14 7.12
C TYR A 269 1.90 -12.13 7.86
N PRO A 270 1.36 -12.86 8.85
CA PRO A 270 2.07 -13.97 9.45
C PRO A 270 2.47 -14.98 8.37
N ASN A 271 3.50 -15.77 8.66
CA ASN A 271 3.94 -16.81 7.73
C ASN A 271 2.81 -17.84 7.50
N ASP A 272 2.21 -17.81 6.33
CA ASP A 272 1.05 -18.61 5.91
C ASP A 272 1.41 -19.90 5.16
N ALA A 273 2.69 -20.26 5.13
CA ALA A 273 3.14 -21.56 4.59
C ALA A 273 2.57 -22.74 5.39
N GLY A 274 2.27 -22.54 6.68
CA GLY A 274 1.65 -23.54 7.56
C GLY A 274 0.19 -23.24 7.89
N GLU A 275 -0.51 -24.25 8.43
CA GLU A 275 -1.92 -24.17 8.82
C GLU A 275 -2.16 -23.09 9.89
N HIS A 276 -1.31 -22.99 10.91
CA HIS A 276 -1.44 -22.03 12.00
C HIS A 276 -1.40 -20.58 11.50
N GLY A 277 -0.48 -20.25 10.59
CA GLY A 277 -0.39 -18.89 10.06
C GLY A 277 -1.60 -18.52 9.18
N ARG A 278 -2.10 -19.50 8.40
CA ARG A 278 -3.33 -19.32 7.62
C ARG A 278 -4.54 -19.12 8.53
N LEU A 279 -4.68 -19.91 9.58
CA LEU A 279 -5.77 -19.76 10.56
C LEU A 279 -5.72 -18.38 11.23
N LEU A 280 -4.51 -17.92 11.61
CA LEU A 280 -4.31 -16.61 12.21
C LEU A 280 -4.73 -15.49 11.27
N ARG A 281 -4.37 -15.58 9.98
CA ARG A 281 -4.78 -14.61 8.95
C ARG A 281 -6.31 -14.57 8.80
N LEU A 282 -6.99 -15.70 8.76
CA LEU A 282 -8.46 -15.74 8.69
C LEU A 282 -9.11 -15.12 9.95
N LYS A 283 -8.51 -15.33 11.14
CA LYS A 283 -8.94 -14.66 12.38
C LYS A 283 -8.79 -13.13 12.27
N GLN A 284 -7.69 -12.62 11.70
CA GLN A 284 -7.48 -11.21 11.47
C GLN A 284 -8.55 -10.61 10.55
N GLU A 285 -8.81 -11.27 9.41
CA GLU A 285 -9.79 -10.82 8.43
C GLU A 285 -11.20 -10.74 9.02
N TYR A 286 -11.60 -11.74 9.81
CA TYR A 286 -12.92 -11.71 10.46
C TYR A 286 -12.99 -10.68 11.59
N LEU A 287 -11.94 -10.53 12.39
CA LEU A 287 -11.93 -9.63 13.55
C LEU A 287 -12.24 -8.19 13.15
N PHE A 288 -11.51 -7.62 12.19
CA PHE A 288 -11.74 -6.21 11.83
C PHE A 288 -13.04 -6.02 11.05
N VAL A 289 -13.47 -7.02 10.28
CA VAL A 289 -14.76 -7.00 9.59
C VAL A 289 -15.91 -7.01 10.59
N ALA A 290 -15.97 -8.01 11.46
CA ALA A 290 -17.07 -8.16 12.39
C ALA A 290 -17.19 -6.97 13.37
N ALA A 291 -16.06 -6.52 13.90
CA ALA A 291 -16.01 -5.35 14.78
C ALA A 291 -16.39 -4.05 14.03
N GLY A 292 -15.90 -3.86 12.80
CA GLY A 292 -16.24 -2.72 11.96
C GLY A 292 -17.74 -2.67 11.62
N ILE A 293 -18.31 -3.77 11.16
CA ILE A 293 -19.75 -3.88 10.84
C ILE A 293 -20.60 -3.60 12.08
N ARG A 294 -20.24 -4.17 13.24
CA ARG A 294 -20.98 -3.91 14.50
C ARG A 294 -21.02 -2.41 14.80
N THR A 295 -19.87 -1.76 14.82
CA THR A 295 -19.81 -0.35 15.23
C THR A 295 -20.42 0.62 14.21
N LEU A 296 -20.43 0.28 12.93
CA LEU A 296 -21.17 1.09 11.94
C LEU A 296 -22.68 0.95 12.13
N LEU A 297 -23.19 -0.27 12.42
CA LEU A 297 -24.62 -0.50 12.69
C LEU A 297 -25.06 0.16 14.00
N ASP A 298 -24.26 0.10 15.06
CA ASP A 298 -24.53 0.84 16.31
C ASP A 298 -24.61 2.36 16.06
N THR A 299 -23.80 2.88 15.13
CA THR A 299 -23.84 4.29 14.75
C THR A 299 -25.10 4.60 13.96
N PHE A 300 -25.45 3.76 13.00
CA PHE A 300 -26.68 3.92 12.22
C PHE A 300 -27.93 3.83 13.12
N GLU A 301 -28.02 2.82 14.01
CA GLU A 301 -29.15 2.65 14.93
C GLU A 301 -29.33 3.87 15.85
N ARG A 302 -28.24 4.41 16.38
CA ARG A 302 -28.27 5.61 17.22
C ARG A 302 -28.84 6.83 16.49
N GLU A 303 -28.59 6.96 15.18
CA GLU A 303 -28.96 8.14 14.39
C GLU A 303 -30.29 7.99 13.66
N HIS A 304 -30.61 6.78 13.23
CA HIS A 304 -31.79 6.51 12.38
C HIS A 304 -32.75 5.47 12.97
N GLY A 305 -32.47 4.98 14.18
CA GLY A 305 -33.21 3.84 14.78
C GLY A 305 -32.99 2.56 13.96
N LYS A 306 -33.93 1.63 14.08
CA LYS A 306 -33.88 0.33 13.36
C LYS A 306 -34.50 0.39 11.96
N ALA A 307 -34.35 1.51 11.27
CA ALA A 307 -34.81 1.68 9.90
C ALA A 307 -33.82 1.02 8.90
N TRP A 308 -33.55 -0.28 9.08
CA TRP A 308 -32.52 -1.00 8.35
C TRP A 308 -32.63 -0.93 6.82
N SER A 309 -33.83 -0.85 6.27
CA SER A 309 -34.06 -0.67 4.83
C SER A 309 -33.45 0.63 4.27
N GLU A 310 -33.24 1.64 5.12
CA GLU A 310 -32.61 2.91 4.74
C GLU A 310 -31.06 2.86 4.83
N LEU A 311 -30.48 1.75 5.32
CA LEU A 311 -29.03 1.65 5.49
C LEU A 311 -28.25 2.01 4.20
N PRO A 312 -28.62 1.54 2.99
CA PRO A 312 -27.90 1.86 1.77
C PRO A 312 -27.88 3.34 1.42
N ARG A 313 -28.86 4.11 1.93
CA ARG A 313 -28.95 5.57 1.73
C ARG A 313 -27.92 6.33 2.55
N PHE A 314 -27.58 5.86 3.75
CA PHE A 314 -26.73 6.56 4.72
C PHE A 314 -25.36 5.92 4.91
N VAL A 315 -25.15 4.70 4.38
CA VAL A 315 -23.91 3.93 4.55
C VAL A 315 -23.47 3.36 3.21
N ALA A 316 -22.18 3.49 2.91
CA ALA A 316 -21.48 2.75 1.89
C ALA A 316 -20.36 1.95 2.56
N ILE A 317 -20.25 0.66 2.23
CA ILE A 317 -19.17 -0.22 2.66
C ILE A 317 -18.31 -0.51 1.44
N HIS A 318 -17.02 -0.16 1.51
CA HIS A 318 -16.09 -0.47 0.43
C HIS A 318 -15.04 -1.46 0.89
N THR A 319 -14.91 -2.58 0.18
CA THR A 319 -13.93 -3.64 0.47
C THR A 319 -12.70 -3.48 -0.42
N ASN A 320 -11.55 -3.26 0.21
CA ASN A 320 -10.25 -3.11 -0.44
C ASN A 320 -9.58 -4.47 -0.59
N ASP A 321 -9.67 -5.05 -1.78
CA ASP A 321 -9.37 -6.45 -2.09
C ASP A 321 -10.34 -7.43 -1.41
N THR A 322 -9.99 -8.73 -1.36
CA THR A 322 -10.82 -9.81 -0.82
C THR A 322 -10.69 -9.98 0.69
N HIS A 323 -9.68 -9.39 1.32
CA HIS A 323 -9.47 -9.52 2.77
C HIS A 323 -10.72 -9.17 3.60
N PRO A 324 -11.53 -8.15 3.25
CA PRO A 324 -12.79 -7.86 3.93
C PRO A 324 -14.01 -8.48 3.25
N ALA A 325 -13.89 -9.51 2.43
CA ALA A 325 -15.02 -10.15 1.73
C ALA A 325 -16.16 -10.62 2.67
N MET A 326 -15.83 -10.91 3.93
CA MET A 326 -16.82 -11.29 4.94
C MET A 326 -17.75 -10.16 5.36
N CYS A 327 -17.56 -8.92 4.90
CA CYS A 327 -18.50 -7.82 5.18
C CYS A 327 -19.94 -8.16 4.76
N GLY A 328 -20.12 -8.78 3.58
CA GLY A 328 -21.44 -9.19 3.12
C GLY A 328 -22.12 -10.23 4.04
N PRO A 329 -21.51 -11.41 4.26
CA PRO A 329 -22.07 -12.44 5.13
C PRO A 329 -22.23 -11.99 6.59
N GLU A 330 -21.35 -11.18 7.14
CA GLU A 330 -21.46 -10.68 8.50
C GLU A 330 -22.61 -9.67 8.64
N LEU A 331 -22.78 -8.78 7.67
CA LEU A 331 -23.92 -7.87 7.64
C LEU A 331 -25.24 -8.67 7.53
N MET A 332 -25.30 -9.71 6.67
CA MET A 332 -26.43 -10.65 6.61
C MET A 332 -26.71 -11.27 7.97
N ARG A 333 -25.66 -11.80 8.66
CA ARG A 333 -25.80 -12.46 9.95
C ARG A 333 -26.45 -11.54 10.97
N ILE A 334 -25.96 -10.31 11.10
CA ILE A 334 -26.50 -9.37 12.09
C ILE A 334 -27.95 -9.00 11.76
N LEU A 335 -28.24 -8.65 10.51
CA LEU A 335 -29.59 -8.25 10.10
C LEU A 335 -30.61 -9.38 10.28
N MET A 336 -30.23 -10.63 10.02
CA MET A 336 -31.14 -11.77 10.16
C MET A 336 -31.20 -12.30 11.60
N ASP A 337 -30.05 -12.61 12.19
CA ASP A 337 -29.99 -13.39 13.43
C ASP A 337 -30.19 -12.51 14.67
N GLU A 338 -29.86 -11.22 14.61
CA GLU A 338 -30.00 -10.30 15.72
C GLU A 338 -31.17 -9.31 15.52
N GLU A 339 -31.34 -8.80 14.31
CA GLU A 339 -32.39 -7.82 14.02
C GLU A 339 -33.67 -8.44 13.44
N GLY A 340 -33.65 -9.73 13.10
CA GLY A 340 -34.82 -10.49 12.72
C GLY A 340 -35.38 -10.16 11.32
N LEU A 341 -34.58 -9.62 10.40
CA LEU A 341 -34.99 -9.41 9.03
C LEU A 341 -35.16 -10.74 8.29
N THR A 342 -35.98 -10.72 7.24
CA THR A 342 -36.03 -11.86 6.32
C THR A 342 -34.72 -11.92 5.52
N TRP A 343 -34.45 -13.08 4.91
CA TRP A 343 -33.30 -13.22 4.02
C TRP A 343 -33.32 -12.20 2.88
N ASP A 344 -34.46 -12.04 2.25
CA ASP A 344 -34.58 -11.21 1.04
C ASP A 344 -34.42 -9.72 1.37
N ASP A 345 -34.99 -9.24 2.50
CA ASP A 345 -34.80 -7.88 2.98
C ASP A 345 -33.33 -7.60 3.33
N ALA A 346 -32.69 -8.52 4.07
CA ALA A 346 -31.27 -8.40 4.42
C ALA A 346 -30.35 -8.44 3.19
N TRP A 347 -30.67 -9.31 2.22
CA TRP A 347 -29.91 -9.43 0.99
C TRP A 347 -29.98 -8.18 0.12
N GLU A 348 -31.17 -7.58 0.01
CA GLU A 348 -31.36 -6.31 -0.70
C GLU A 348 -30.51 -5.20 -0.05
N ILE A 349 -30.49 -5.10 1.26
CA ILE A 349 -29.68 -4.13 1.99
C ILE A 349 -28.18 -4.37 1.69
N VAL A 350 -27.70 -5.62 1.84
CA VAL A 350 -26.29 -5.95 1.64
C VAL A 350 -25.81 -5.60 0.23
N THR A 351 -26.55 -6.06 -0.78
CA THR A 351 -26.17 -5.87 -2.18
C THR A 351 -26.33 -4.43 -2.70
N ASN A 352 -26.95 -3.54 -1.92
CA ASN A 352 -27.00 -2.10 -2.21
C ASN A 352 -26.05 -1.27 -1.33
N THR A 353 -25.36 -1.90 -0.38
CA THR A 353 -24.45 -1.19 0.54
C THR A 353 -22.98 -1.51 0.26
N VAL A 354 -22.66 -2.73 -0.19
CA VAL A 354 -21.30 -3.22 -0.35
C VAL A 354 -20.80 -3.00 -1.77
N SER A 355 -19.54 -2.56 -1.89
CA SER A 355 -18.81 -2.44 -3.16
C SER A 355 -17.38 -3.00 -2.99
N TYR A 356 -16.77 -3.46 -4.08
CA TYR A 356 -15.51 -4.21 -4.08
C TYR A 356 -14.51 -3.66 -5.10
N THR A 357 -13.27 -3.45 -4.67
CA THR A 357 -12.14 -3.19 -5.56
C THR A 357 -11.24 -4.43 -5.63
N ASN A 358 -11.00 -4.93 -6.84
CA ASN A 358 -10.03 -5.98 -7.08
C ASN A 358 -8.63 -5.39 -7.32
N HIS A 359 -7.60 -5.98 -6.69
CA HIS A 359 -6.19 -5.60 -6.88
C HIS A 359 -5.34 -6.69 -7.53
N THR A 360 -5.94 -7.83 -7.86
CA THR A 360 -5.24 -9.05 -8.29
C THR A 360 -5.62 -9.41 -9.72
N ILE A 361 -4.63 -9.45 -10.62
CA ILE A 361 -4.85 -9.85 -12.02
C ILE A 361 -4.90 -11.38 -12.16
N LEU A 362 -4.01 -12.09 -11.44
CA LEU A 362 -3.76 -13.50 -11.63
C LEU A 362 -4.84 -14.37 -10.97
N PRO A 363 -5.59 -15.18 -11.70
CA PRO A 363 -6.63 -16.04 -11.13
C PRO A 363 -6.10 -16.98 -10.04
N GLU A 364 -4.86 -17.47 -10.19
CA GLU A 364 -4.22 -18.36 -9.22
C GLU A 364 -3.86 -17.68 -7.90
N ALA A 365 -3.73 -16.35 -7.90
CA ALA A 365 -3.44 -15.56 -6.72
C ALA A 365 -4.71 -15.04 -6.00
N LEU A 366 -5.90 -15.31 -6.53
CA LEU A 366 -7.15 -15.00 -5.86
C LEU A 366 -7.30 -15.85 -4.58
N GLU A 367 -7.66 -15.18 -3.49
CA GLU A 367 -7.74 -15.78 -2.17
C GLU A 367 -8.79 -16.89 -2.08
N LYS A 368 -8.42 -17.98 -1.43
CA LYS A 368 -9.26 -19.15 -1.20
C LYS A 368 -8.98 -19.77 0.16
N TRP A 369 -10.02 -20.29 0.80
CA TRP A 369 -9.91 -20.95 2.10
C TRP A 369 -10.49 -22.37 2.02
N PRO A 370 -9.82 -23.39 2.61
CA PRO A 370 -10.43 -24.71 2.74
C PRO A 370 -11.76 -24.60 3.50
N ILE A 371 -12.81 -25.24 2.99
CA ILE A 371 -14.13 -25.25 3.65
C ILE A 371 -14.03 -25.78 5.08
N SER A 372 -13.21 -26.81 5.32
CA SER A 372 -13.02 -27.37 6.65
C SER A 372 -12.47 -26.36 7.66
N THR A 373 -11.46 -25.57 7.26
CA THR A 373 -10.89 -24.52 8.10
C THR A 373 -11.90 -23.39 8.35
N PHE A 374 -12.55 -22.92 7.28
CA PHE A 374 -13.50 -21.82 7.36
C PHE A 374 -14.73 -22.17 8.20
N SER A 375 -15.36 -23.33 7.93
CA SER A 375 -16.57 -23.78 8.63
C SER A 375 -16.34 -24.13 10.10
N THR A 376 -15.13 -24.58 10.46
CA THR A 376 -14.77 -24.84 11.86
C THR A 376 -14.54 -23.54 12.61
N LEU A 377 -13.88 -22.55 11.99
CA LEU A 377 -13.57 -21.28 12.62
C LEU A 377 -14.80 -20.36 12.72
N LEU A 378 -15.62 -20.32 11.66
CA LEU A 378 -16.75 -19.38 11.51
C LEU A 378 -18.03 -20.11 11.07
N PRO A 379 -18.57 -21.01 11.92
CA PRO A 379 -19.61 -21.93 11.50
C PRO A 379 -20.90 -21.25 11.04
N ARG A 380 -21.33 -20.14 11.66
CA ARG A 380 -22.54 -19.42 11.24
C ARG A 380 -22.33 -18.60 9.96
N VAL A 381 -21.19 -17.92 9.85
CA VAL A 381 -20.81 -17.18 8.62
C VAL A 381 -20.74 -18.14 7.43
N TYR A 382 -20.16 -19.33 7.65
CA TYR A 382 -20.14 -20.38 6.62
C TYR A 382 -21.54 -20.81 6.16
N GLN A 383 -22.48 -21.03 7.09
CA GLN A 383 -23.87 -21.38 6.74
C GLN A 383 -24.52 -20.30 5.86
N ILE A 384 -24.24 -19.03 6.15
CA ILE A 384 -24.75 -17.92 5.33
C ILE A 384 -24.11 -17.93 3.94
N ILE A 385 -22.79 -18.15 3.86
CA ILE A 385 -22.08 -18.27 2.58
C ILE A 385 -22.61 -19.46 1.75
N ASP A 386 -22.89 -20.59 2.41
CA ASP A 386 -23.47 -21.77 1.76
C ASP A 386 -24.87 -21.48 1.18
N GLU A 387 -25.70 -20.77 1.92
CA GLU A 387 -27.02 -20.34 1.46
C GLU A 387 -26.95 -19.30 0.33
N ILE A 388 -25.99 -18.34 0.40
CA ILE A 388 -25.72 -17.41 -0.73
C ILE A 388 -25.33 -18.21 -1.97
N ASN A 389 -24.43 -19.17 -1.81
CA ASN A 389 -23.95 -20.01 -2.90
C ASN A 389 -25.09 -20.90 -3.46
N ARG A 390 -25.94 -21.46 -2.61
CA ARG A 390 -27.10 -22.25 -3.03
C ARG A 390 -28.05 -21.41 -3.90
N ARG A 391 -28.41 -20.21 -3.43
CA ARG A 391 -29.31 -19.29 -4.18
C ARG A 391 -28.66 -18.81 -5.47
N TRP A 392 -27.36 -18.52 -5.46
CA TRP A 392 -26.63 -18.20 -6.69
C TRP A 392 -26.72 -19.32 -7.72
N ARG A 393 -26.55 -20.58 -7.30
CA ARG A 393 -26.64 -21.76 -8.17
C ARG A 393 -28.05 -21.95 -8.75
N GLU A 394 -29.08 -21.69 -7.98
CA GLU A 394 -30.49 -21.81 -8.41
C GLU A 394 -30.85 -20.78 -9.50
N GLY A 395 -30.13 -19.68 -9.60
CA GLY A 395 -30.30 -18.68 -10.65
C GLY A 395 -29.85 -19.14 -12.05
N PHE A 396 -29.17 -20.29 -12.18
CA PHE A 396 -28.69 -20.80 -13.46
C PHE A 396 -29.67 -21.74 -14.16
N ASP A 397 -29.96 -21.44 -15.41
CA ASP A 397 -30.72 -22.35 -16.29
C ASP A 397 -29.79 -23.45 -16.81
N MET A 398 -29.76 -24.59 -16.15
CA MET A 398 -28.88 -25.72 -16.47
C MET A 398 -29.21 -26.39 -17.81
N SER A 399 -30.28 -25.97 -18.54
CA SER A 399 -30.54 -26.43 -19.90
C SER A 399 -29.62 -25.79 -20.95
N ARG A 400 -28.95 -24.69 -20.60
CA ARG A 400 -28.01 -23.98 -21.50
C ARG A 400 -26.61 -24.58 -21.40
N PRO A 401 -25.93 -24.83 -22.53
CA PRO A 401 -24.61 -25.46 -22.56
C PRO A 401 -23.54 -24.72 -21.71
N GLU A 402 -23.55 -23.39 -21.73
CA GLU A 402 -22.58 -22.54 -21.03
C GLU A 402 -22.83 -22.43 -19.51
N SER A 403 -24.03 -22.79 -19.03
CA SER A 403 -24.41 -22.59 -17.62
C SER A 403 -23.53 -23.38 -16.64
N ALA A 404 -23.17 -24.62 -17.00
CA ALA A 404 -22.33 -25.46 -16.14
C ALA A 404 -20.92 -24.89 -15.96
N GLU A 405 -20.31 -24.37 -17.02
CA GLU A 405 -18.98 -23.75 -16.97
C GLU A 405 -19.04 -22.43 -16.20
N ARG A 406 -20.02 -21.57 -16.49
CA ARG A 406 -20.20 -20.29 -15.78
C ARG A 406 -20.48 -20.51 -14.29
N LEU A 407 -21.34 -21.47 -13.95
CA LEU A 407 -21.59 -21.81 -12.55
C LEU A 407 -20.31 -22.26 -11.86
N ARG A 408 -19.51 -23.13 -12.49
CA ARG A 408 -18.22 -23.55 -11.95
C ARG A 408 -17.28 -22.38 -11.71
N ALA A 409 -17.21 -21.43 -12.66
CA ALA A 409 -16.36 -20.25 -12.57
C ALA A 409 -16.82 -19.28 -11.48
N THR A 410 -18.13 -19.12 -11.28
CA THR A 410 -18.71 -18.08 -10.41
C THR A 410 -19.16 -18.57 -9.03
N ALA A 411 -19.29 -19.89 -8.80
CA ALA A 411 -19.67 -20.44 -7.50
C ALA A 411 -18.68 -20.03 -6.41
N ILE A 412 -19.20 -19.66 -5.24
CA ILE A 412 -18.38 -19.32 -4.05
C ILE A 412 -17.76 -20.59 -3.49
N LEU A 413 -18.55 -21.64 -3.33
CA LEU A 413 -18.10 -22.93 -2.83
C LEU A 413 -17.87 -23.90 -3.98
N TRP A 414 -16.60 -24.26 -4.18
CA TRP A 414 -16.21 -25.22 -5.24
C TRP A 414 -14.89 -25.92 -4.89
N ASP A 415 -14.79 -27.20 -5.24
CA ASP A 415 -13.58 -28.03 -5.04
C ASP A 415 -13.07 -28.02 -3.58
N GLY A 416 -13.97 -27.97 -2.60
CA GLY A 416 -13.60 -27.95 -1.18
C GLY A 416 -13.08 -26.61 -0.67
N GLU A 417 -13.21 -25.55 -1.45
CA GLU A 417 -12.72 -24.20 -1.14
C GLU A 417 -13.84 -23.16 -1.09
N VAL A 418 -13.63 -22.13 -0.25
CA VAL A 418 -14.38 -20.87 -0.25
C VAL A 418 -13.60 -19.86 -1.08
N ARG A 419 -14.17 -19.37 -2.19
CA ARG A 419 -13.54 -18.43 -3.12
C ARG A 419 -13.92 -17.01 -2.76
N MET A 420 -13.00 -16.28 -2.16
CA MET A 420 -13.28 -14.97 -1.56
C MET A 420 -13.58 -13.89 -2.61
N ALA A 421 -12.94 -13.92 -3.78
CA ALA A 421 -13.26 -13.00 -4.87
C ALA A 421 -14.69 -13.20 -5.39
N ASN A 422 -15.14 -14.46 -5.54
CA ASN A 422 -16.50 -14.76 -5.97
C ASN A 422 -17.54 -14.28 -4.93
N LEU A 423 -17.24 -14.47 -3.63
CA LEU A 423 -18.05 -13.93 -2.54
C LEU A 423 -18.14 -12.41 -2.62
N SER A 424 -17.00 -11.72 -2.79
CA SER A 424 -16.94 -10.26 -2.89
C SER A 424 -17.79 -9.73 -4.05
N VAL A 425 -17.68 -10.33 -5.23
CA VAL A 425 -18.47 -9.94 -6.41
C VAL A 425 -19.97 -10.15 -6.17
N ILE A 426 -20.37 -11.31 -5.65
CA ILE A 426 -21.79 -11.65 -5.47
C ILE A 426 -22.48 -10.74 -4.45
N CYS A 427 -21.77 -10.35 -3.39
CA CYS A 427 -22.29 -9.46 -2.35
C CYS A 427 -22.25 -7.95 -2.72
N SER A 428 -21.64 -7.58 -3.84
CA SER A 428 -21.43 -6.16 -4.19
C SER A 428 -22.37 -5.68 -5.30
N HIS A 429 -22.67 -4.36 -5.29
CA HIS A 429 -23.34 -3.69 -6.42
C HIS A 429 -22.36 -3.15 -7.46
N SER A 430 -21.08 -2.95 -7.09
CA SER A 430 -20.05 -2.42 -7.95
C SER A 430 -18.72 -3.14 -7.74
N VAL A 431 -18.04 -3.44 -8.83
CA VAL A 431 -16.70 -4.06 -8.87
C VAL A 431 -15.82 -3.23 -9.77
N ASN A 432 -14.71 -2.70 -9.24
CA ASN A 432 -13.78 -1.94 -10.06
C ASN A 432 -12.38 -2.56 -10.08
N GLY A 433 -11.71 -2.37 -11.22
CA GLY A 433 -10.26 -2.49 -11.33
C GLY A 433 -9.57 -1.17 -11.01
N VAL A 434 -8.25 -1.17 -11.01
CA VAL A 434 -7.40 -0.07 -10.49
C VAL A 434 -6.51 0.60 -11.54
N ALA A 435 -6.65 0.21 -12.80
CA ALA A 435 -6.13 0.86 -14.00
C ALA A 435 -6.99 0.40 -15.18
N LYS A 436 -6.96 1.16 -16.28
CA LYS A 436 -7.79 0.84 -17.45
C LYS A 436 -7.51 -0.57 -17.97
N ILE A 437 -6.24 -0.90 -18.19
CA ILE A 437 -5.84 -2.25 -18.66
C ILE A 437 -6.26 -3.35 -17.67
N HIS A 438 -6.12 -3.10 -16.36
CA HIS A 438 -6.54 -4.05 -15.33
C HIS A 438 -8.05 -4.32 -15.39
N SER A 439 -8.85 -3.28 -15.50
CA SER A 439 -10.31 -3.40 -15.59
C SER A 439 -10.74 -4.14 -16.88
N ASP A 440 -10.01 -3.96 -17.97
CA ASP A 440 -10.24 -4.69 -19.21
C ASP A 440 -9.87 -6.17 -19.09
N ILE A 441 -8.75 -6.49 -18.43
CA ILE A 441 -8.33 -7.86 -18.13
C ILE A 441 -9.33 -8.56 -17.20
N LEU A 442 -9.84 -7.87 -16.16
CA LEU A 442 -10.87 -8.44 -15.29
C LEU A 442 -12.10 -8.89 -16.07
N LYS A 443 -12.58 -8.06 -17.00
CA LYS A 443 -13.75 -8.36 -17.84
C LYS A 443 -13.46 -9.44 -18.90
N ALA A 444 -12.26 -9.47 -19.45
CA ALA A 444 -11.91 -10.38 -20.54
C ALA A 444 -11.40 -11.76 -20.05
N SER A 445 -10.87 -11.84 -18.83
CA SER A 445 -10.17 -13.03 -18.32
C SER A 445 -10.57 -13.37 -16.87
N THR A 446 -10.06 -12.63 -15.89
CA THR A 446 -10.08 -13.03 -14.47
C THR A 446 -11.48 -13.22 -13.92
N LEU A 447 -12.41 -12.33 -14.25
CA LEU A 447 -13.81 -12.34 -13.81
C LEU A 447 -14.78 -12.32 -15.00
N LYS A 448 -14.36 -12.85 -16.16
CA LYS A 448 -15.10 -12.80 -17.42
C LYS A 448 -16.53 -13.32 -17.32
N ASP A 449 -16.74 -14.40 -16.54
CA ASP A 449 -18.07 -15.02 -16.42
C ASP A 449 -19.02 -14.16 -15.60
N PHE A 450 -18.52 -13.46 -14.55
CA PHE A 450 -19.30 -12.44 -13.85
C PHE A 450 -19.59 -11.23 -14.74
N ALA A 451 -18.59 -10.76 -15.50
CA ALA A 451 -18.77 -9.63 -16.41
C ALA A 451 -19.78 -9.94 -17.54
N ALA A 452 -19.85 -11.21 -17.97
CA ALA A 452 -20.87 -11.66 -18.92
C ALA A 452 -22.28 -11.75 -18.31
N LEU A 453 -22.39 -12.02 -17.01
CA LEU A 453 -23.67 -12.11 -16.30
C LEU A 453 -24.20 -10.74 -15.85
N LYS A 454 -23.32 -9.84 -15.42
CA LYS A 454 -23.65 -8.53 -14.85
C LYS A 454 -22.64 -7.46 -15.32
N PRO A 455 -22.61 -7.12 -16.63
CA PRO A 455 -21.61 -6.21 -17.19
C PRO A 455 -21.64 -4.81 -16.58
N GLU A 456 -22.80 -4.36 -16.12
CA GLU A 456 -23.02 -3.05 -15.51
C GLU A 456 -22.30 -2.86 -14.16
N MET A 457 -21.96 -3.95 -13.47
CA MET A 457 -21.23 -3.88 -12.20
C MET A 457 -19.76 -3.49 -12.38
N PHE A 458 -19.18 -3.76 -13.57
CA PHE A 458 -17.73 -3.66 -13.78
C PHE A 458 -17.34 -2.31 -14.34
N ASN A 459 -16.49 -1.60 -13.59
CA ASN A 459 -16.00 -0.28 -13.97
C ASN A 459 -14.49 -0.13 -13.68
N ASN A 460 -13.91 0.99 -14.13
CA ASN A 460 -12.52 1.34 -13.86
C ASN A 460 -12.45 2.53 -12.92
N LYS A 461 -11.59 2.43 -11.91
CA LYS A 461 -11.16 3.57 -11.11
C LYS A 461 -9.64 3.53 -11.04
N THR A 462 -8.99 4.24 -11.97
CA THR A 462 -7.53 4.32 -11.98
C THR A 462 -7.02 4.85 -10.65
N ASN A 463 -6.07 4.15 -10.05
CA ASN A 463 -5.48 4.54 -8.78
C ASN A 463 -4.93 5.97 -8.83
N GLY A 464 -4.78 6.55 -7.65
CA GLY A 464 -4.15 7.84 -7.46
C GLY A 464 -3.31 7.87 -6.19
N ILE A 465 -2.59 8.95 -6.02
CA ILE A 465 -1.69 9.22 -4.89
C ILE A 465 -2.00 10.57 -4.28
N SER A 466 -1.74 10.77 -2.99
CA SER A 466 -1.78 12.09 -2.37
C SER A 466 -0.61 12.93 -2.88
N HIS A 467 -0.91 13.91 -3.75
CA HIS A 467 0.09 14.85 -4.26
C HIS A 467 0.59 15.77 -3.15
N ARG A 468 -0.21 16.02 -2.12
CA ARG A 468 0.22 16.78 -0.94
C ARG A 468 1.37 16.08 -0.22
N ARG A 469 1.22 14.78 0.07
CA ARG A 469 2.28 14.00 0.73
C ARG A 469 3.49 13.74 -0.17
N PHE A 470 3.24 13.21 -1.39
CA PHE A 470 4.34 12.71 -2.23
C PHE A 470 4.98 13.76 -3.14
N PHE A 471 4.44 14.98 -3.17
CA PHE A 471 5.05 16.09 -3.87
C PHE A 471 5.24 17.31 -2.98
N ALA A 472 4.18 17.91 -2.42
CA ALA A 472 4.31 19.12 -1.62
C ALA A 472 5.20 18.91 -0.37
N GLU A 473 4.93 17.88 0.42
CA GLU A 473 5.69 17.53 1.62
C GLU A 473 7.05 16.89 1.29
N ALA A 474 7.08 15.91 0.36
CA ALA A 474 8.30 15.18 0.06
C ALA A 474 9.35 16.03 -0.70
N ASN A 475 8.92 17.01 -1.50
CA ASN A 475 9.75 17.80 -2.40
C ASN A 475 9.53 19.32 -2.23
N PRO A 476 9.75 19.87 -1.04
CA PRO A 476 9.37 21.26 -0.73
C PRO A 476 10.04 22.29 -1.63
N THR A 477 11.29 22.06 -2.07
CA THR A 477 12.01 23.00 -2.96
C THR A 477 11.34 23.07 -4.33
N TYR A 478 10.93 21.92 -4.89
CA TYR A 478 10.26 21.89 -6.19
C TYR A 478 8.81 22.37 -6.07
N ALA A 479 8.09 21.97 -5.02
CA ALA A 479 6.74 22.45 -4.73
C ALA A 479 6.69 23.99 -4.61
N LYS A 480 7.68 24.60 -3.96
CA LYS A 480 7.81 26.05 -3.89
C LYS A 480 8.02 26.66 -5.28
N LEU A 481 8.90 26.08 -6.12
CA LEU A 481 9.11 26.53 -7.50
C LEU A 481 7.82 26.46 -8.32
N VAL A 482 7.05 25.37 -8.17
CA VAL A 482 5.74 25.21 -8.83
C VAL A 482 4.76 26.28 -8.35
N THR A 483 4.64 26.49 -7.04
CA THR A 483 3.73 27.50 -6.47
C THR A 483 4.12 28.92 -6.91
N GLU A 484 5.39 29.26 -7.01
CA GLU A 484 5.85 30.54 -7.55
C GLU A 484 5.43 30.72 -9.02
N ALA A 485 5.37 29.66 -9.81
CA ALA A 485 5.07 29.71 -11.23
C ALA A 485 3.56 29.75 -11.53
N ILE A 486 2.74 28.96 -10.86
CA ILE A 486 1.33 28.73 -11.19
C ILE A 486 0.33 29.04 -10.05
N GLY A 487 0.82 29.52 -8.88
CA GLY A 487 0.00 29.70 -7.68
C GLY A 487 -0.13 28.40 -6.89
N ASP A 488 -0.90 28.41 -5.81
CA ASP A 488 -1.07 27.30 -4.86
C ASP A 488 -2.30 26.44 -5.11
N SER A 489 -3.15 26.80 -6.08
CA SER A 489 -4.40 26.08 -6.40
C SER A 489 -4.19 24.60 -6.78
N TRP A 490 -2.98 24.22 -7.17
CA TRP A 490 -2.64 22.82 -7.45
C TRP A 490 -2.66 21.93 -6.19
N LEU A 491 -2.58 22.50 -4.99
CA LEU A 491 -2.73 21.77 -3.73
C LEU A 491 -4.18 21.31 -3.50
N ASP A 492 -5.16 22.06 -4.02
CA ASP A 492 -6.58 21.70 -4.02
C ASP A 492 -6.96 20.84 -5.23
N ASP A 493 -6.43 21.17 -6.42
CA ASP A 493 -6.68 20.38 -7.63
C ASP A 493 -5.37 20.14 -8.40
N ALA A 494 -4.81 18.96 -8.27
CA ALA A 494 -3.54 18.60 -8.90
C ALA A 494 -3.55 18.73 -10.43
N ARG A 495 -4.71 18.79 -11.10
CA ARG A 495 -4.80 19.03 -12.55
C ARG A 495 -4.26 20.41 -12.95
N GLU A 496 -4.22 21.34 -12.02
CA GLU A 496 -3.60 22.65 -12.24
C GLU A 496 -2.11 22.58 -12.55
N LEU A 497 -1.42 21.46 -12.21
CA LEU A 497 -0.03 21.20 -12.57
C LEU A 497 0.20 21.26 -14.09
N GLU A 498 -0.82 20.98 -14.92
CA GLU A 498 -0.73 21.07 -16.39
C GLU A 498 -0.30 22.47 -16.87
N LYS A 499 -0.57 23.53 -16.09
CA LYS A 499 -0.11 24.90 -16.38
C LYS A 499 1.41 25.03 -16.47
N LEU A 500 2.16 24.08 -15.88
CA LEU A 500 3.63 24.06 -15.96
C LEU A 500 4.14 23.85 -17.39
N THR A 501 3.34 23.30 -18.29
CA THR A 501 3.69 23.14 -19.72
C THR A 501 4.08 24.47 -20.38
N ALA A 502 3.54 25.60 -19.90
CA ALA A 502 3.91 26.93 -20.38
C ALA A 502 5.38 27.30 -20.13
N PHE A 503 6.06 26.61 -19.22
CA PHE A 503 7.46 26.86 -18.84
C PHE A 503 8.48 25.92 -19.51
N GLU A 504 8.04 24.99 -20.35
CA GLU A 504 8.90 24.02 -21.03
C GLU A 504 9.92 24.69 -21.99
N GLY A 505 9.63 25.87 -22.46
CA GLY A 505 10.52 26.69 -23.27
C GLY A 505 11.49 27.59 -22.47
N ASP A 506 11.24 27.81 -21.20
CA ASP A 506 11.98 28.74 -20.33
C ASP A 506 13.24 28.06 -19.76
N ALA A 507 14.40 28.42 -20.35
CA ALA A 507 15.69 27.85 -19.93
C ALA A 507 16.05 28.14 -18.45
N SER A 508 15.64 29.30 -17.92
CA SER A 508 15.89 29.66 -16.52
C SER A 508 15.03 28.82 -15.57
N PHE A 509 13.78 28.60 -15.94
CA PHE A 509 12.90 27.75 -15.15
C PHE A 509 13.38 26.29 -15.17
N LEU A 510 13.75 25.77 -16.34
CA LEU A 510 14.28 24.40 -16.47
C LEU A 510 15.59 24.21 -15.68
N GLN A 511 16.45 25.22 -15.62
CA GLN A 511 17.63 25.18 -14.74
C GLN A 511 17.24 25.03 -13.27
N ARG A 512 16.26 25.80 -12.78
CA ARG A 512 15.76 25.70 -11.39
C ARG A 512 15.13 24.34 -11.10
N VAL A 513 14.45 23.70 -12.07
CA VAL A 513 13.97 22.32 -11.96
C VAL A 513 15.12 21.36 -11.69
N GLY A 514 16.21 21.46 -12.48
CA GLY A 514 17.43 20.65 -12.29
C GLY A 514 18.12 20.90 -10.93
N GLU A 515 18.20 22.16 -10.50
CA GLU A 515 18.75 22.54 -9.20
C GLU A 515 17.93 21.94 -8.03
N SER A 516 16.61 21.94 -8.14
CA SER A 516 15.71 21.29 -7.17
C SER A 516 15.94 19.76 -7.12
N LYS A 517 16.08 19.12 -8.29
CA LYS A 517 16.40 17.70 -8.37
C LYS A 517 17.74 17.41 -7.68
N ARG A 518 18.77 18.20 -7.96
CA ARG A 518 20.09 18.03 -7.35
C ARG A 518 20.05 18.19 -5.82
N ALA A 519 19.27 19.13 -5.30
CA ALA A 519 19.09 19.31 -3.86
C ALA A 519 18.50 18.04 -3.19
N ASN A 520 17.52 17.40 -3.82
CA ASN A 520 16.96 16.14 -3.35
C ASN A 520 17.95 14.98 -3.42
N LYS A 521 18.79 14.93 -4.47
CA LYS A 521 19.86 13.92 -4.59
C LYS A 521 20.90 14.06 -3.48
N LEU A 522 21.25 15.30 -3.09
CA LEU A 522 22.11 15.56 -1.93
C LEU A 522 21.46 15.07 -0.62
N ARG A 523 20.18 15.37 -0.38
CA ARG A 523 19.45 14.87 0.80
C ARG A 523 19.47 13.34 0.86
N LEU A 524 19.23 12.68 -0.26
CA LEU A 524 19.26 11.22 -0.33
C LEU A 524 20.67 10.68 -0.15
N ALA A 525 21.70 11.31 -0.69
CA ALA A 525 23.09 10.89 -0.53
C ALA A 525 23.54 10.96 0.94
N GLU A 526 23.13 11.99 1.68
CA GLU A 526 23.38 12.08 3.11
C GLU A 526 22.66 10.97 3.89
N TYR A 527 21.40 10.68 3.53
CA TYR A 527 20.65 9.59 4.12
C TYR A 527 21.33 8.24 3.89
N VAL A 528 21.72 7.95 2.63
CA VAL A 528 22.40 6.70 2.25
C VAL A 528 23.74 6.56 2.99
N LYS A 529 24.49 7.65 3.11
CA LYS A 529 25.75 7.63 3.87
C LYS A 529 25.54 7.29 5.35
N ARG A 530 24.50 7.84 5.95
CA ARG A 530 24.19 7.60 7.37
C ARG A 530 23.63 6.19 7.60
N GLU A 531 22.69 5.73 6.79
CA GLU A 531 21.97 4.48 7.02
C GLU A 531 22.67 3.25 6.41
N CYS A 532 23.37 3.43 5.28
CA CYS A 532 24.00 2.34 4.55
C CYS A 532 25.53 2.39 4.59
N GLY A 533 26.13 3.46 5.11
CA GLY A 533 27.59 3.66 5.12
C GLY A 533 28.20 3.86 3.72
N LEU A 534 27.36 4.02 2.67
CA LEU A 534 27.80 4.16 1.30
C LEU A 534 27.79 5.63 0.86
N THR A 535 28.90 6.09 0.27
CA THR A 535 28.94 7.41 -0.39
C THR A 535 28.53 7.27 -1.85
N ILE A 536 27.48 7.99 -2.25
CA ILE A 536 27.00 8.09 -3.64
C ILE A 536 27.18 9.51 -4.14
N ASP A 537 27.45 9.66 -5.46
CA ASP A 537 27.65 10.95 -6.10
C ASP A 537 26.32 11.51 -6.61
N PRO A 538 25.86 12.68 -6.13
CA PRO A 538 24.61 13.29 -6.56
C PRO A 538 24.63 13.75 -8.03
N ASP A 539 25.79 13.82 -8.68
CA ASP A 539 25.90 14.22 -10.09
C ASP A 539 25.75 13.03 -11.07
N THR A 540 25.69 11.78 -10.57
CA THR A 540 25.35 10.59 -11.39
C THR A 540 23.84 10.47 -11.61
N VAL A 541 23.41 9.75 -12.65
CA VAL A 541 21.98 9.40 -12.83
C VAL A 541 21.49 8.54 -11.64
N PHE A 542 20.39 8.91 -11.02
CA PHE A 542 19.77 8.05 -10.00
C PHE A 542 18.68 7.19 -10.64
N ASP A 543 19.04 5.93 -10.90
CA ASP A 543 18.19 4.88 -11.46
C ASP A 543 17.53 4.13 -10.31
N VAL A 544 16.20 4.19 -10.19
CA VAL A 544 15.48 3.83 -8.96
C VAL A 544 14.43 2.75 -9.19
N GLN A 545 14.60 1.61 -8.49
CA GLN A 545 13.58 0.56 -8.38
C GLN A 545 13.24 0.30 -6.92
N VAL A 546 12.18 0.93 -6.42
CA VAL A 546 11.77 0.83 -5.01
C VAL A 546 10.33 0.35 -4.90
N LYS A 547 10.17 -0.93 -4.61
CA LYS A 547 8.90 -1.64 -4.52
C LYS A 547 9.08 -3.00 -3.84
N ARG A 548 7.99 -3.64 -3.38
CA ARG A 548 8.02 -5.00 -2.87
C ARG A 548 8.75 -5.94 -3.83
N PHE A 549 9.62 -6.79 -3.31
CA PHE A 549 10.31 -7.80 -4.10
C PHE A 549 9.36 -8.92 -4.49
N HIS A 550 9.27 -9.16 -5.78
CA HIS A 550 8.48 -10.24 -6.38
C HIS A 550 9.03 -10.58 -7.78
N ALA A 551 8.96 -11.85 -8.19
CA ALA A 551 9.49 -12.31 -9.48
C ALA A 551 8.94 -11.46 -10.65
N TYR A 552 7.62 -11.25 -10.73
CA TYR A 552 7.01 -10.51 -11.85
C TYR A 552 7.39 -9.02 -11.91
N LYS A 553 7.85 -8.42 -10.78
CA LYS A 553 8.34 -7.02 -10.76
C LYS A 553 9.75 -6.90 -11.33
N ARG A 554 10.40 -8.01 -11.53
CA ARG A 554 11.65 -8.23 -12.26
C ARG A 554 12.84 -7.41 -11.76
N GLN A 555 12.99 -7.24 -10.42
CA GLN A 555 14.24 -6.71 -9.87
C GLN A 555 15.46 -7.52 -10.34
N LEU A 556 15.27 -8.82 -10.64
CA LEU A 556 16.28 -9.65 -11.26
C LEU A 556 16.73 -9.10 -12.63
N LEU A 557 15.81 -8.68 -13.50
CA LEU A 557 16.12 -8.06 -14.79
C LEU A 557 16.99 -6.81 -14.63
N ASN A 558 16.67 -5.96 -13.67
CA ASN A 558 17.45 -4.76 -13.39
C ASN A 558 18.87 -5.07 -12.92
N ILE A 559 19.04 -5.98 -11.95
CA ILE A 559 20.40 -6.32 -11.50
C ILE A 559 21.21 -7.06 -12.57
N MET A 560 20.57 -7.83 -13.46
CA MET A 560 21.24 -8.43 -14.61
C MET A 560 21.72 -7.37 -15.61
N LYS A 561 20.97 -6.27 -15.83
CA LYS A 561 21.44 -5.09 -16.58
C LYS A 561 22.73 -4.53 -15.96
N VAL A 562 22.75 -4.35 -14.65
CA VAL A 562 23.94 -3.84 -13.93
C VAL A 562 25.14 -4.77 -14.11
N MET A 563 24.93 -6.11 -14.04
CA MET A 563 25.98 -7.10 -14.29
C MET A 563 26.48 -7.02 -15.75
N ASP A 564 25.60 -6.83 -16.74
CA ASP A 564 25.97 -6.68 -18.15
C ASP A 564 26.84 -5.42 -18.37
N LEU A 565 26.39 -4.29 -17.85
CA LEU A 565 27.12 -3.02 -17.96
C LEU A 565 28.53 -3.12 -17.34
N TYR A 566 28.63 -3.76 -16.17
CA TYR A 566 29.91 -4.03 -15.52
C TYR A 566 30.81 -4.92 -16.39
N ASN A 567 30.30 -6.04 -16.90
CA ASN A 567 31.06 -6.95 -17.73
C ASN A 567 31.54 -6.31 -19.03
N ARG A 568 30.66 -5.56 -19.70
CA ARG A 568 30.98 -4.85 -20.96
C ARG A 568 32.02 -3.78 -20.75
N HIS A 569 31.92 -3.01 -19.69
CA HIS A 569 32.91 -1.96 -19.38
C HIS A 569 34.31 -2.55 -19.11
N LEU A 570 34.39 -3.67 -18.41
CA LEU A 570 35.67 -4.34 -18.15
C LEU A 570 36.31 -4.97 -19.39
N ASN A 571 35.48 -5.41 -20.34
CA ASN A 571 35.94 -6.14 -21.53
C ASN A 571 36.19 -5.23 -22.76
N ASP A 572 35.52 -4.05 -22.82
CA ASP A 572 35.66 -3.10 -23.92
C ASP A 572 35.97 -1.69 -23.41
N PRO A 573 37.21 -1.23 -23.54
CA PRO A 573 37.59 0.12 -23.10
C PRO A 573 36.86 1.27 -23.85
N ASN A 574 36.25 0.96 -25.00
CA ASN A 574 35.47 1.94 -25.75
C ASN A 574 34.01 2.05 -25.33
N PHE A 575 33.51 1.05 -24.60
CA PHE A 575 32.18 1.07 -24.06
C PHE A 575 32.08 2.11 -22.93
N LYS A 576 31.20 3.09 -23.11
CA LYS A 576 31.01 4.17 -22.15
C LYS A 576 29.65 4.01 -21.48
N ILE A 577 29.65 4.09 -20.17
CA ILE A 577 28.45 4.10 -19.34
C ILE A 577 28.23 5.55 -18.87
N GLN A 578 27.00 6.04 -18.99
CA GLN A 578 26.63 7.28 -18.28
C GLN A 578 26.76 7.04 -16.77
N PRO A 579 27.53 7.85 -16.01
CA PRO A 579 27.69 7.65 -14.58
C PRO A 579 26.34 7.50 -13.87
N THR A 580 26.13 6.38 -13.18
CA THR A 580 24.83 5.98 -12.63
C THR A 580 24.95 5.36 -11.24
N THR A 581 24.06 5.78 -10.36
CA THR A 581 23.79 5.13 -9.09
C THR A 581 22.49 4.35 -9.18
N PHE A 582 22.57 3.02 -9.12
CA PHE A 582 21.42 2.10 -9.14
C PHE A 582 20.91 1.92 -7.71
N ILE A 583 19.67 2.35 -7.47
CA ILE A 583 19.07 2.39 -6.14
C ILE A 583 17.94 1.38 -6.06
N PHE A 584 18.09 0.40 -5.17
CA PHE A 584 17.10 -0.61 -4.86
C PHE A 584 16.59 -0.45 -3.43
N SER A 585 15.31 -0.69 -3.22
CA SER A 585 14.71 -0.83 -1.89
C SER A 585 13.41 -1.61 -1.96
N GLY A 586 13.08 -2.31 -0.88
CA GLY A 586 11.84 -3.08 -0.77
C GLY A 586 12.01 -4.31 0.08
N LYS A 587 10.89 -4.85 0.53
CA LYS A 587 10.82 -6.06 1.36
C LYS A 587 10.34 -7.25 0.51
N ALA A 588 10.89 -8.44 0.76
CA ALA A 588 10.36 -9.69 0.28
C ALA A 588 9.44 -10.30 1.35
N ALA A 589 8.36 -10.97 0.97
CA ALA A 589 7.54 -11.72 1.92
C ALA A 589 8.39 -12.77 2.64
N SER A 590 8.14 -13.00 3.93
CA SER A 590 8.99 -13.87 4.77
C SER A 590 9.14 -15.28 4.23
N SER A 591 8.09 -15.83 3.61
CA SER A 591 8.08 -17.17 2.99
C SER A 591 8.63 -17.20 1.56
N TYR A 592 8.87 -16.03 0.93
CA TYR A 592 9.24 -15.96 -0.49
C TYR A 592 10.76 -16.03 -0.70
N THR A 593 11.30 -17.23 -0.66
CA THR A 593 12.74 -17.51 -0.73
C THR A 593 13.40 -16.95 -1.99
N PHE A 594 12.78 -17.10 -3.16
CA PHE A 594 13.32 -16.57 -4.43
C PHE A 594 13.53 -15.05 -4.37
N ALA A 595 12.53 -14.30 -3.91
CA ALA A 595 12.65 -12.84 -3.78
C ALA A 595 13.75 -12.42 -2.80
N LYS A 596 13.95 -13.18 -1.71
CA LYS A 596 15.06 -12.97 -0.77
C LYS A 596 16.43 -13.25 -1.43
N GLU A 597 16.52 -14.26 -2.30
CA GLU A 597 17.75 -14.54 -3.05
C GLU A 597 18.06 -13.43 -4.06
N VAL A 598 17.05 -12.79 -4.66
CA VAL A 598 17.27 -11.61 -5.53
C VAL A 598 17.83 -10.44 -4.72
N ILE A 599 17.32 -10.18 -3.49
CA ILE A 599 17.91 -9.18 -2.58
C ILE A 599 19.37 -9.52 -2.29
N ARG A 600 19.68 -10.79 -2.03
CA ARG A 600 21.05 -11.25 -1.78
C ARG A 600 21.95 -11.04 -3.00
N LEU A 601 21.46 -11.30 -4.21
CA LEU A 601 22.20 -11.06 -5.45
C LEU A 601 22.52 -9.57 -5.62
N ILE A 602 21.54 -8.68 -5.40
CA ILE A 602 21.76 -7.23 -5.48
C ILE A 602 22.88 -6.80 -4.54
N ASN A 603 22.87 -7.28 -3.29
CA ASN A 603 23.90 -6.94 -2.32
C ASN A 603 25.26 -7.56 -2.67
N GLY A 604 25.31 -8.78 -3.24
CA GLY A 604 26.53 -9.40 -3.73
C GLY A 604 27.15 -8.63 -4.91
N VAL A 605 26.33 -8.20 -5.85
CA VAL A 605 26.76 -7.35 -6.98
C VAL A 605 27.22 -5.98 -6.48
N ALA A 606 26.51 -5.40 -5.50
CA ALA A 606 26.87 -4.13 -4.87
C ALA A 606 28.27 -4.21 -4.21
N ASP A 607 28.52 -5.29 -3.47
CA ASP A 607 29.83 -5.51 -2.81
C ASP A 607 30.98 -5.53 -3.82
N VAL A 608 30.82 -6.22 -4.94
CA VAL A 608 31.84 -6.29 -5.99
C VAL A 608 32.03 -4.94 -6.68
N ILE A 609 30.94 -4.34 -7.20
CA ILE A 609 31.02 -3.12 -8.04
C ILE A 609 31.49 -1.92 -7.22
N ASN A 610 30.95 -1.73 -6.02
CA ASN A 610 31.27 -0.59 -5.18
C ASN A 610 32.75 -0.57 -4.70
N ASN A 611 33.40 -1.75 -4.66
CA ASN A 611 34.78 -1.89 -4.24
C ASN A 611 35.77 -2.08 -5.41
N ASP A 612 35.29 -2.16 -6.67
CA ASP A 612 36.17 -2.28 -7.83
C ASP A 612 36.60 -0.89 -8.32
N PRO A 613 37.91 -0.52 -8.18
CA PRO A 613 38.39 0.79 -8.56
C PRO A 613 38.33 1.08 -10.07
N ARG A 614 38.04 0.07 -10.89
CA ARG A 614 37.89 0.24 -12.35
C ARG A 614 36.54 0.82 -12.75
N VAL A 615 35.54 0.73 -11.87
CA VAL A 615 34.15 1.11 -12.18
C VAL A 615 33.47 1.94 -11.08
N ASN A 616 33.99 1.97 -9.87
CA ASN A 616 33.29 2.54 -8.72
C ASN A 616 33.10 4.06 -8.75
N ASP A 617 33.74 4.75 -9.68
CA ASP A 617 33.50 6.19 -9.98
C ASP A 617 32.38 6.38 -11.04
N ILE A 618 31.97 5.30 -11.73
CA ILE A 618 31.02 5.34 -12.83
C ILE A 618 29.72 4.64 -12.44
N MET A 619 29.82 3.58 -11.65
CA MET A 619 28.70 2.77 -11.24
C MET A 619 28.70 2.60 -9.71
N LYS A 620 27.55 2.84 -9.10
CA LYS A 620 27.29 2.47 -7.70
C LYS A 620 26.00 1.67 -7.63
N VAL A 621 25.95 0.67 -6.75
CA VAL A 621 24.74 -0.08 -6.46
C VAL A 621 24.42 0.11 -4.98
N CYS A 622 23.23 0.62 -4.69
CA CYS A 622 22.77 0.93 -3.35
C CYS A 622 21.50 0.16 -3.05
N PHE A 623 21.51 -0.68 -2.02
CA PHE A 623 20.31 -1.25 -1.45
C PHE A 623 19.96 -0.49 -0.16
N ILE A 624 18.83 0.22 -0.16
CA ILE A 624 18.34 0.92 1.03
C ILE A 624 17.42 -0.04 1.79
N PRO A 625 17.80 -0.47 3.01
CA PRO A 625 16.99 -1.41 3.78
C PRO A 625 15.71 -0.79 4.32
N ASN A 626 14.77 -1.66 4.69
CA ASN A 626 13.55 -1.32 5.41
C ASN A 626 12.71 -0.24 4.70
N PHE A 627 12.34 -0.49 3.43
CA PHE A 627 11.49 0.43 2.65
C PHE A 627 10.19 0.75 3.40
N ARG A 628 9.89 2.03 3.55
CA ARG A 628 8.74 2.59 4.26
C ARG A 628 8.42 3.98 3.73
N VAL A 629 7.34 4.61 4.20
CA VAL A 629 6.88 5.91 3.67
C VAL A 629 7.95 6.99 3.86
N SER A 630 8.58 7.08 5.04
CA SER A 630 9.54 8.14 5.34
C SER A 630 10.79 8.11 4.47
N ASN A 631 11.34 6.93 4.12
CA ASN A 631 12.47 6.88 3.19
C ASN A 631 12.03 6.99 1.72
N ALA A 632 10.81 6.55 1.40
CA ALA A 632 10.22 6.77 0.08
C ALA A 632 10.10 8.26 -0.28
N GLN A 633 9.73 9.11 0.70
CA GLN A 633 9.64 10.56 0.54
C GLN A 633 11.01 11.24 0.28
N LEU A 634 12.12 10.58 0.61
CA LEU A 634 13.47 11.02 0.22
C LEU A 634 13.89 10.48 -1.16
N ILE A 635 13.48 9.25 -1.48
CA ILE A 635 13.90 8.54 -2.69
C ILE A 635 13.18 9.10 -3.93
N TYR A 636 11.85 9.25 -3.87
CA TYR A 636 11.07 9.65 -5.05
C TYR A 636 11.48 11.03 -5.62
N PRO A 637 11.71 12.09 -4.81
CA PRO A 637 12.16 13.37 -5.35
C PRO A 637 13.56 13.35 -5.95
N ALA A 638 14.41 12.43 -5.49
CA ALA A 638 15.79 12.30 -5.96
C ALA A 638 15.93 11.46 -7.24
N ALA A 639 14.91 10.66 -7.58
CA ALA A 639 14.95 9.75 -8.72
C ALA A 639 14.94 10.50 -10.06
N GLU A 640 15.72 10.02 -11.02
CA GLU A 640 15.73 10.50 -12.40
C GLU A 640 15.15 9.47 -13.35
N ILE A 641 15.36 8.15 -13.07
CA ILE A 641 14.75 7.05 -13.81
C ILE A 641 13.85 6.27 -12.86
N SER A 642 12.62 6.05 -13.32
CA SER A 642 11.58 5.28 -12.66
C SER A 642 11.49 3.89 -13.29
N GLU A 643 12.04 2.87 -12.62
CA GLU A 643 12.04 1.47 -13.08
C GLU A 643 10.68 0.81 -12.84
N GLN A 644 9.91 0.64 -13.93
CA GLN A 644 8.55 0.09 -13.93
C GLN A 644 8.45 -1.08 -14.90
N ILE A 645 9.26 -2.10 -14.63
CA ILE A 645 9.67 -3.16 -15.55
C ILE A 645 8.97 -4.51 -15.31
N SER A 646 7.75 -4.52 -14.77
CA SER A 646 6.98 -5.75 -14.58
C SER A 646 6.80 -6.53 -15.88
N THR A 647 6.64 -7.84 -15.78
CA THR A 647 6.19 -8.64 -16.94
C THR A 647 4.80 -8.14 -17.35
N ALA A 648 4.61 -7.81 -18.63
CA ALA A 648 3.35 -7.24 -19.10
C ALA A 648 2.14 -8.15 -18.78
N GLY A 649 1.07 -7.55 -18.27
CA GLY A 649 -0.13 -8.24 -17.82
C GLY A 649 -0.06 -8.77 -16.38
N LYS A 650 0.92 -8.33 -15.57
CA LYS A 650 1.09 -8.80 -14.19
C LYS A 650 0.88 -7.70 -13.12
N GLU A 651 1.24 -6.46 -13.41
CA GLU A 651 1.02 -5.33 -12.49
C GLU A 651 -0.37 -4.73 -12.74
N ALA A 652 -1.25 -4.81 -11.77
CA ALA A 652 -2.62 -4.29 -11.91
C ALA A 652 -2.64 -2.77 -12.17
N SER A 653 -1.82 -2.02 -11.48
CA SER A 653 -1.68 -0.56 -11.65
C SER A 653 -0.25 -0.11 -11.39
N GLY A 654 0.27 -0.38 -10.20
CA GLY A 654 1.39 0.35 -9.62
C GLY A 654 0.93 1.72 -9.09
N THR A 655 1.68 2.24 -8.14
CA THR A 655 1.54 3.63 -7.64
C THR A 655 2.89 4.31 -7.45
N SER A 656 3.99 3.56 -7.39
CA SER A 656 5.34 4.14 -7.39
C SER A 656 5.64 4.87 -8.70
N ASN A 657 5.14 4.37 -9.84
CA ASN A 657 5.20 5.03 -11.13
C ASN A 657 4.59 6.43 -11.10
N MET A 658 3.42 6.60 -10.51
CA MET A 658 2.72 7.89 -10.36
C MET A 658 3.51 8.87 -9.47
N LYS A 659 4.06 8.40 -8.34
CA LYS A 659 4.85 9.21 -7.40
C LYS A 659 6.16 9.68 -8.02
N LEU A 660 6.82 8.79 -8.76
CA LEU A 660 8.06 9.09 -9.47
C LEU A 660 7.82 10.06 -10.63
N MET A 661 6.77 9.85 -11.43
CA MET A 661 6.34 10.77 -12.50
C MET A 661 6.08 12.17 -11.95
N MET A 662 5.33 12.29 -10.86
CA MET A 662 4.99 13.58 -10.24
C MET A 662 6.23 14.33 -9.74
N ASN A 663 7.28 13.60 -9.36
CA ASN A 663 8.57 14.17 -8.98
C ASN A 663 9.54 14.32 -10.17
N GLY A 664 9.04 14.21 -11.40
CA GLY A 664 9.81 14.45 -12.62
C GLY A 664 10.79 13.35 -13.01
N ALA A 665 10.62 12.11 -12.49
CA ALA A 665 11.38 10.97 -12.98
C ALA A 665 10.83 10.49 -14.33
N LEU A 666 11.71 10.07 -15.25
CA LEU A 666 11.33 9.49 -16.53
C LEU A 666 11.10 7.99 -16.36
N THR A 667 9.98 7.48 -16.89
CA THR A 667 9.65 6.07 -16.77
C THR A 667 10.44 5.21 -17.75
N LEU A 668 11.21 4.27 -17.23
CA LEU A 668 11.71 3.13 -18.00
C LEU A 668 10.83 1.92 -17.65
N GLY A 669 10.01 1.46 -18.57
CA GLY A 669 8.97 0.51 -18.23
C GLY A 669 8.41 -0.30 -19.37
N THR A 670 7.57 -1.26 -19.00
CA THR A 670 6.74 -2.05 -19.93
C THR A 670 5.35 -1.43 -20.05
N MET A 671 4.63 -1.77 -21.11
CA MET A 671 3.21 -1.38 -21.30
C MET A 671 2.31 -2.26 -20.41
N ASP A 672 2.34 -1.97 -19.10
CA ASP A 672 1.64 -2.71 -18.05
C ASP A 672 1.07 -1.77 -16.98
N GLY A 673 -0.05 -2.12 -16.38
CA GLY A 673 -0.70 -1.34 -15.34
C GLY A 673 -0.91 0.12 -15.75
N ALA A 674 -0.67 1.04 -14.82
CA ALA A 674 -0.80 2.48 -15.05
C ALA A 674 0.33 3.10 -15.90
N ASN A 675 1.38 2.34 -16.24
CA ASN A 675 2.40 2.84 -17.17
C ASN A 675 1.79 3.21 -18.53
N ILE A 676 0.74 2.49 -18.95
CA ILE A 676 0.02 2.80 -20.21
C ILE A 676 -0.57 4.21 -20.13
N GLU A 677 -1.29 4.51 -19.06
CA GLU A 677 -1.90 5.83 -18.87
C GLU A 677 -0.83 6.93 -18.67
N ILE A 678 0.31 6.61 -18.07
CA ILE A 678 1.46 7.54 -17.97
C ILE A 678 1.98 7.89 -19.37
N VAL A 679 2.20 6.88 -20.22
CA VAL A 679 2.67 7.09 -21.60
C VAL A 679 1.65 7.85 -22.44
N ASP A 680 0.37 7.56 -22.28
CA ASP A 680 -0.71 8.26 -22.98
C ASP A 680 -0.77 9.75 -22.61
N LEU A 681 -0.46 10.10 -21.36
CA LEU A 681 -0.48 11.48 -20.86
C LEU A 681 0.83 12.22 -21.14
N ALA A 682 1.96 11.61 -20.84
CA ALA A 682 3.27 12.25 -20.99
C ALA A 682 3.81 12.22 -22.42
N GLY A 683 3.25 11.39 -23.31
CA GLY A 683 3.80 11.14 -24.64
C GLY A 683 4.96 10.13 -24.61
N ARG A 684 4.96 9.24 -25.59
CA ARG A 684 5.96 8.14 -25.69
C ARG A 684 7.40 8.65 -25.83
N GLU A 685 7.58 9.84 -26.39
CA GLU A 685 8.89 10.49 -26.58
C GLU A 685 9.54 10.97 -25.28
N ASN A 686 8.75 11.14 -24.22
CA ASN A 686 9.23 11.54 -22.90
C ASN A 686 9.58 10.35 -21.99
N GLU A 687 9.21 9.12 -22.39
CA GLU A 687 9.41 7.90 -21.62
C GLU A 687 10.27 6.89 -22.38
N ALA A 688 10.74 5.84 -21.73
CA ALA A 688 11.49 4.75 -22.35
C ALA A 688 10.72 3.43 -22.18
N ILE A 689 10.12 2.93 -23.26
CA ILE A 689 9.28 1.75 -23.25
C ILE A 689 9.94 0.60 -23.99
N PHE A 690 9.91 -0.59 -23.39
CA PHE A 690 10.53 -1.81 -23.91
C PHE A 690 9.66 -3.04 -23.69
N GLY A 691 10.12 -4.18 -24.23
CA GLY A 691 9.60 -5.51 -23.92
C GLY A 691 8.29 -5.85 -24.61
N LEU A 692 7.81 -7.06 -24.30
CA LEU A 692 6.56 -7.58 -24.86
C LEU A 692 5.36 -6.87 -24.26
N THR A 693 4.31 -6.71 -25.08
CA THR A 693 2.97 -6.31 -24.63
C THR A 693 2.20 -7.50 -24.04
N THR A 694 1.11 -7.26 -23.30
CA THR A 694 0.27 -8.33 -22.72
C THR A 694 -0.20 -9.35 -23.77
N PRO A 695 -0.74 -8.96 -24.97
CA PRO A 695 -1.11 -9.93 -25.98
C PRO A 695 0.06 -10.76 -26.50
N GLU A 696 1.27 -10.17 -26.61
CA GLU A 696 2.47 -10.88 -27.06
C GLU A 696 2.95 -11.89 -26.02
N VAL A 697 2.87 -11.55 -24.72
CA VAL A 697 3.17 -12.46 -23.61
C VAL A 697 2.22 -13.65 -23.64
N ASP A 698 0.92 -13.40 -23.80
CA ASP A 698 -0.11 -14.44 -23.85
C ASP A 698 0.06 -15.35 -25.08
N ALA A 699 0.34 -14.78 -26.25
CA ALA A 699 0.62 -15.53 -27.46
C ALA A 699 1.88 -16.40 -27.34
N LEU A 700 2.96 -15.83 -26.74
CA LEU A 700 4.20 -16.56 -26.53
C LEU A 700 3.98 -17.77 -25.60
N ARG A 701 3.27 -17.57 -24.49
CA ARG A 701 2.94 -18.67 -23.56
C ARG A 701 2.04 -19.72 -24.20
N ALA A 702 1.02 -19.31 -24.92
CA ALA A 702 0.13 -20.22 -25.62
C ALA A 702 0.83 -21.05 -26.71
N SER A 703 1.88 -20.51 -27.33
CA SER A 703 2.66 -21.19 -28.36
C SER A 703 3.49 -22.38 -27.81
N GLY A 704 3.87 -22.33 -26.52
CA GLY A 704 4.78 -23.28 -25.93
C GLY A 704 6.20 -23.29 -26.56
N GLN A 705 6.56 -22.24 -27.33
CA GLN A 705 7.81 -22.14 -28.07
C GLN A 705 8.87 -21.25 -27.42
N TYR A 706 8.70 -20.90 -26.15
CA TYR A 706 9.71 -20.17 -25.40
C TYR A 706 10.63 -21.13 -24.65
N PHE A 707 11.93 -21.03 -24.92
CA PHE A 707 12.97 -21.82 -24.23
C PHE A 707 14.10 -20.89 -23.79
N ALA A 708 14.29 -20.79 -22.49
CA ALA A 708 15.32 -19.94 -21.86
C ALA A 708 16.74 -20.29 -22.34
N TRP A 709 17.03 -21.60 -22.53
CA TRP A 709 18.30 -22.10 -23.06
C TRP A 709 18.62 -21.54 -24.45
N ASP A 710 17.62 -21.42 -25.33
CA ASP A 710 17.85 -20.91 -26.69
C ASP A 710 18.23 -19.44 -26.66
N ILE A 711 17.58 -18.64 -25.78
CA ILE A 711 17.92 -17.22 -25.58
C ILE A 711 19.35 -17.06 -25.09
N VAL A 712 19.73 -17.79 -24.04
CA VAL A 712 21.08 -17.72 -23.47
C VAL A 712 22.14 -18.24 -24.47
N ASN A 713 21.86 -19.30 -25.21
CA ASN A 713 22.79 -19.85 -26.19
C ASN A 713 22.95 -18.91 -27.42
N SER A 714 21.94 -18.13 -27.75
CA SER A 714 22.04 -17.15 -28.86
C SER A 714 22.94 -15.95 -28.51
N ASP A 715 23.16 -15.68 -27.21
CA ASP A 715 24.06 -14.62 -26.73
C ASP A 715 24.92 -15.07 -25.53
N ARG A 716 25.80 -16.02 -25.78
CA ARG A 716 26.76 -16.50 -24.78
C ARG A 716 27.70 -15.41 -24.23
N PRO A 717 28.16 -14.41 -25.04
CA PRO A 717 29.06 -13.38 -24.53
C PRO A 717 28.42 -12.46 -23.46
N ARG A 718 27.15 -12.18 -23.54
CA ARG A 718 26.45 -11.31 -22.58
C ARG A 718 25.58 -12.14 -21.63
N LEU A 719 24.43 -12.66 -22.07
CA LEU A 719 23.52 -13.43 -21.23
C LEU A 719 24.18 -14.69 -20.66
N GLY A 720 24.93 -15.46 -21.50
CA GLY A 720 25.65 -16.63 -21.03
C GLY A 720 26.63 -16.31 -19.90
N ARG A 721 27.39 -15.21 -20.02
CA ARG A 721 28.30 -14.76 -18.96
C ARG A 721 27.57 -14.39 -17.66
N ILE A 722 26.42 -13.70 -17.75
CA ILE A 722 25.62 -13.37 -16.57
C ILE A 722 25.10 -14.62 -15.88
N ILE A 723 24.60 -15.58 -16.64
CA ILE A 723 24.10 -16.86 -16.10
C ILE A 723 25.24 -17.63 -15.42
N ASP A 724 26.43 -17.71 -16.04
CA ASP A 724 27.59 -18.35 -15.45
C ASP A 724 28.02 -17.65 -14.13
N GLN A 725 27.94 -16.32 -14.06
CA GLN A 725 28.28 -15.53 -12.86
C GLN A 725 27.37 -15.79 -11.68
N LEU A 726 26.17 -16.31 -11.89
CA LEU A 726 25.31 -16.73 -10.78
C LEU A 726 25.90 -17.92 -10.00
N VAL A 727 26.76 -18.72 -10.63
CA VAL A 727 27.25 -19.98 -10.03
C VAL A 727 28.79 -20.13 -10.06
N ASP A 728 29.56 -19.20 -10.61
CA ASP A 728 31.00 -19.26 -10.71
C ASP A 728 31.77 -18.58 -9.55
N GLY A 729 31.06 -18.03 -8.59
CA GLY A 729 31.64 -17.36 -7.43
C GLY A 729 31.91 -15.85 -7.61
N THR A 730 31.70 -15.28 -8.80
CA THR A 730 32.01 -13.85 -9.08
C THR A 730 31.34 -12.90 -8.09
N PHE A 731 30.07 -13.12 -7.76
CA PHE A 731 29.28 -12.28 -6.87
C PHE A 731 28.90 -12.98 -5.55
N ALA A 732 29.46 -14.15 -5.29
CA ALA A 732 29.07 -15.01 -4.17
C ALA A 732 29.36 -14.38 -2.79
N GLY A 733 30.45 -13.59 -2.67
CA GLY A 733 30.87 -13.01 -1.39
C GLY A 733 30.98 -14.07 -0.30
N LEU A 734 30.53 -13.74 0.92
CA LEU A 734 30.48 -14.66 2.07
C LEU A 734 29.25 -15.58 2.06
N SER A 735 28.29 -15.33 1.19
CA SER A 735 26.96 -15.96 1.25
C SER A 735 26.73 -17.11 0.24
N GLY A 736 27.72 -17.40 -0.60
CA GLY A 736 27.68 -18.50 -1.61
C GLY A 736 26.96 -18.10 -2.92
N ASN A 737 26.99 -19.02 -3.87
CA ASN A 737 26.41 -18.84 -5.20
C ASN A 737 24.86 -18.69 -5.18
N PHE A 738 24.29 -18.36 -6.34
CA PHE A 738 22.86 -18.09 -6.56
C PHE A 738 22.19 -19.20 -7.36
N GLU A 739 22.39 -20.45 -6.95
CA GLU A 739 21.91 -21.66 -7.64
C GLU A 739 20.38 -21.64 -7.83
N SER A 740 19.62 -21.11 -6.86
CA SER A 740 18.16 -21.02 -6.96
C SER A 740 17.70 -20.06 -8.08
N ILE A 741 18.40 -18.93 -8.26
CA ILE A 741 18.11 -17.98 -9.36
C ILE A 741 18.51 -18.62 -10.69
N HIS A 742 19.69 -19.25 -10.76
CA HIS A 742 20.13 -19.97 -11.94
C HIS A 742 19.11 -21.07 -12.32
N HIS A 743 18.63 -21.85 -11.33
CA HIS A 743 17.64 -22.88 -11.54
C HIS A 743 16.31 -22.33 -12.09
N GLU A 744 15.82 -21.22 -11.51
CA GLU A 744 14.58 -20.58 -11.95
C GLU A 744 14.67 -20.12 -13.41
N LEU A 745 15.78 -19.49 -13.79
CA LEU A 745 15.97 -19.02 -15.17
C LEU A 745 16.14 -20.18 -16.15
N MET A 746 16.96 -21.17 -15.82
CA MET A 746 17.40 -22.17 -16.81
C MET A 746 16.58 -23.45 -16.78
N PHE A 747 16.08 -23.90 -15.63
CA PHE A 747 15.36 -25.18 -15.50
C PHE A 747 13.85 -25.00 -15.32
N ASN A 748 13.41 -23.90 -14.71
CA ASN A 748 11.98 -23.50 -14.66
C ASN A 748 11.57 -22.63 -15.84
N ASN A 749 12.46 -22.49 -16.83
CA ASN A 749 12.22 -21.85 -18.11
C ASN A 749 11.78 -20.37 -18.01
N ASP A 750 12.38 -19.62 -17.06
CA ASP A 750 12.23 -18.16 -16.96
C ASP A 750 10.78 -17.69 -17.07
N TYR A 751 9.94 -18.11 -16.13
CA TYR A 751 8.48 -17.87 -16.17
C TYR A 751 8.12 -16.41 -16.36
N ASP A 752 8.90 -15.48 -15.79
CA ASP A 752 8.64 -14.03 -15.86
C ASP A 752 9.31 -13.33 -17.06
N LEU A 753 9.83 -14.10 -18.04
CA LEU A 753 10.39 -13.62 -19.31
C LEU A 753 11.51 -12.58 -19.12
N VAL A 754 12.33 -12.74 -18.09
CA VAL A 754 13.48 -11.88 -17.78
C VAL A 754 14.47 -11.88 -18.94
N LEU A 755 14.84 -13.10 -19.43
CA LEU A 755 15.80 -13.26 -20.52
C LEU A 755 15.24 -12.77 -21.86
N LYS A 756 13.92 -12.91 -22.06
CA LYS A 756 13.28 -12.52 -23.30
C LYS A 756 13.32 -10.99 -23.53
N ASP A 757 13.08 -10.23 -22.47
CA ASP A 757 13.03 -8.78 -22.53
C ASP A 757 14.41 -8.13 -22.28
N PHE A 758 15.44 -8.89 -21.94
CA PHE A 758 16.73 -8.37 -21.48
C PHE A 758 17.35 -7.37 -22.45
N HIS A 759 17.48 -7.71 -23.74
CA HIS A 759 18.14 -6.82 -24.71
C HIS A 759 17.35 -5.55 -24.93
N SER A 760 16.05 -5.64 -25.15
CA SER A 760 15.21 -4.46 -25.35
C SER A 760 15.21 -3.53 -24.14
N TYR A 761 15.33 -4.09 -22.94
CA TYR A 761 15.45 -3.34 -21.70
C TYR A 761 16.79 -2.59 -21.61
N VAL A 762 17.90 -3.27 -21.85
CA VAL A 762 19.22 -2.64 -21.81
C VAL A 762 19.35 -1.56 -22.88
N ASP A 763 18.88 -1.83 -24.10
CA ASP A 763 18.90 -0.88 -25.23
C ASP A 763 18.06 0.37 -24.92
N ALA A 764 16.89 0.20 -24.29
CA ALA A 764 16.04 1.32 -23.86
C ALA A 764 16.73 2.16 -22.77
N TRP A 765 17.38 1.50 -21.80
CA TRP A 765 18.15 2.18 -20.76
C TRP A 765 19.33 2.97 -21.33
N GLU A 766 20.11 2.36 -22.23
CA GLU A 766 21.26 3.05 -22.89
C GLU A 766 20.76 4.24 -23.71
N THR A 767 19.68 4.08 -24.45
CA THR A 767 19.07 5.17 -25.23
C THR A 767 18.64 6.31 -24.32
N LEU A 768 17.92 6.01 -23.24
CA LEU A 768 17.45 7.00 -22.29
C LEU A 768 18.62 7.75 -21.65
N THR A 769 19.59 7.03 -21.09
CA THR A 769 20.72 7.64 -20.38
C THR A 769 21.67 8.42 -21.28
N SER A 770 21.73 8.09 -22.57
CA SER A 770 22.51 8.86 -23.55
C SER A 770 22.02 10.30 -23.72
N THR A 771 20.76 10.59 -23.35
CA THR A 771 20.18 11.96 -23.40
C THR A 771 20.45 12.77 -22.14
N TYR A 772 20.91 12.16 -21.05
CA TYR A 772 21.14 12.83 -19.76
C TYR A 772 22.13 14.02 -19.82
N PRO A 773 23.20 13.99 -20.63
CA PRO A 773 24.12 15.15 -20.77
C PRO A 773 23.46 16.41 -21.33
N ASP A 774 22.34 16.30 -22.05
CA ASP A 774 21.52 17.46 -22.43
C ASP A 774 20.57 17.83 -21.28
N ALA A 775 21.10 18.51 -20.27
CA ALA A 775 20.37 18.91 -19.08
C ALA A 775 19.10 19.73 -19.40
N ARG A 776 19.08 20.48 -20.52
CA ARG A 776 17.90 21.26 -20.89
C ARG A 776 16.75 20.36 -21.34
N ASP A 777 17.03 19.41 -22.24
CA ASP A 777 16.00 18.47 -22.68
C ASP A 777 15.57 17.53 -21.54
N TRP A 778 16.50 17.04 -20.74
CA TRP A 778 16.19 16.20 -19.58
C TRP A 778 15.25 16.89 -18.59
N ASN A 779 15.57 18.15 -18.21
CA ASN A 779 14.74 18.93 -17.29
C ASN A 779 13.39 19.31 -17.91
N ARG A 780 13.33 19.54 -19.24
CA ARG A 780 12.05 19.76 -19.95
C ARG A 780 11.15 18.53 -19.83
N ARG A 781 11.68 17.34 -20.09
CA ARG A 781 10.93 16.08 -19.97
C ARG A 781 10.51 15.83 -18.52
N ALA A 782 11.38 16.09 -17.56
CA ALA A 782 11.06 15.98 -16.13
C ALA A 782 9.92 16.93 -15.71
N LEU A 783 9.97 18.19 -16.18
CA LEU A 783 8.90 19.17 -15.96
C LEU A 783 7.59 18.73 -16.61
N HIS A 784 7.66 18.22 -17.84
CA HIS A 784 6.48 17.70 -18.55
C HIS A 784 5.81 16.56 -17.79
N ASN A 785 6.58 15.61 -17.28
CA ASN A 785 6.06 14.52 -16.46
C ASN A 785 5.36 15.05 -15.21
N THR A 786 5.96 16.01 -14.51
CA THR A 786 5.30 16.64 -13.36
C THR A 786 4.01 17.35 -13.80
N ALA A 787 4.01 18.10 -14.89
CA ALA A 787 2.83 18.79 -15.40
C ALA A 787 1.67 17.84 -15.70
N MET A 788 1.95 16.71 -16.35
CA MET A 788 0.93 15.75 -16.78
C MET A 788 0.50 14.78 -15.66
N SER A 789 1.17 14.80 -14.50
CA SER A 789 0.92 13.85 -13.40
C SER A 789 -0.36 14.12 -12.61
N GLY A 790 -0.98 15.29 -12.77
CA GLY A 790 -2.17 15.70 -12.01
C GLY A 790 -3.35 14.72 -12.10
N TRP A 791 -3.47 14.00 -13.23
CA TRP A 791 -4.42 12.90 -13.40
C TRP A 791 -4.32 11.82 -12.32
N PHE A 792 -3.11 11.56 -11.83
CA PHE A 792 -2.86 10.53 -10.82
C PHE A 792 -3.04 11.02 -9.38
N SER A 793 -3.74 12.13 -9.15
CA SER A 793 -4.16 12.53 -7.80
C SER A 793 -5.23 11.56 -7.26
N SER A 794 -5.08 11.14 -6.01
CA SER A 794 -6.11 10.36 -5.29
C SER A 794 -7.41 11.15 -5.08
N ASP A 795 -7.37 12.49 -5.13
CA ASP A 795 -8.59 13.32 -5.07
C ASP A 795 -9.48 13.07 -6.29
N ARG A 796 -8.89 13.02 -7.51
CA ARG A 796 -9.63 12.63 -8.72
C ARG A 796 -10.25 11.25 -8.57
N THR A 797 -9.47 10.27 -8.09
CA THR A 797 -9.96 8.90 -7.89
C THR A 797 -11.13 8.89 -6.90
N ILE A 798 -11.02 9.58 -5.78
CA ILE A 798 -12.06 9.63 -4.75
C ILE A 798 -13.32 10.33 -5.23
N ARG A 799 -13.21 11.40 -6.04
CA ARG A 799 -14.38 12.01 -6.69
C ARG A 799 -15.13 11.00 -7.57
N GLU A 800 -14.41 10.18 -8.36
CA GLU A 800 -15.04 9.13 -9.17
C GLU A 800 -15.72 8.05 -8.30
N TYR A 801 -15.09 7.62 -7.18
CA TYR A 801 -15.74 6.70 -6.23
C TYR A 801 -16.98 7.31 -5.59
N ARG A 802 -16.90 8.60 -5.16
CA ARG A 802 -18.02 9.33 -4.57
C ARG A 802 -19.22 9.38 -5.52
N ASP A 803 -18.98 9.81 -6.75
CA ASP A 803 -20.04 10.11 -7.71
C ASP A 803 -20.63 8.84 -8.36
N GLU A 804 -19.79 7.81 -8.61
CA GLU A 804 -20.20 6.67 -9.43
C GLU A 804 -20.43 5.36 -8.63
N ILE A 805 -19.89 5.25 -7.40
CA ILE A 805 -20.00 4.02 -6.60
C ILE A 805 -20.72 4.29 -5.28
N TRP A 806 -20.23 5.25 -4.50
CA TRP A 806 -20.78 5.48 -3.15
C TRP A 806 -22.00 6.38 -3.13
N HIS A 807 -22.11 7.31 -4.08
CA HIS A 807 -23.14 8.34 -4.13
C HIS A 807 -23.24 9.09 -2.79
N ALA A 808 -22.07 9.54 -2.28
CA ALA A 808 -21.86 10.11 -0.94
C ALA A 808 -21.64 11.64 -0.97
#